data_c35fe404b83689906b1c199b234f4ea3
#
_entry.id   c35fe404b83689906b1c199b234f4ea3
#
_cell.length_a   1.000
_cell.length_b   1.000
_cell.length_c   1.000
_cell.angle_alpha   90.00
_cell.angle_beta   90.00
_cell.angle_gamma   90.00
#
_symmetry.space_group_name_H-M   'P 1'
#
loop_
_entity.id
_entity.type
_entity.pdbx_description
1 polymer ?
#
loop_
_entity_poly.entity_id
_entity_poly.type
_entity_poly.pdbx_seq_one_letter_code
_entity_poly.pdbx_strand_id
1 'polypeptide(L)'
;MKTLKYAWRFLMRSKSYTIINLLGLAFSLACSIILMRYIHRELTVDAHSVDPEHIIIPIRDIEGNLHPGSLQQGWSETDSVYIPDHQIVEQCRLMLQQRDNVVYENSNYAMNIAAVDSTFFHFFHYPVAAGEAHLDAPGDAIITQRYARNIFGKENPIGKVLEYYGKNITIKGVIGELGCKSLLRFDLLVSYRLVEHWQRMDISLMRILPGVDLDKINKASNVYRKDKRGNRIRWEFITWKNLYWRNSIGHDDDYDSIMQFGNRTHLYILSGVTILLLLVGILNFINIYMVFMMKRSKEYGVKKVFGLQRLPLFLQIWIENLLLAFAALLTAWLLIEATQVPVSRLMNEQISYSAFDWQLSLGFIILLPLVTSIYPYIRYNYLPPIVSIRSITSNRHAITVRMTFLFFQYIITILLLILSFYFGKQLHFLLNTSPGYRTERILRAELLHENKNYLRSDTEEKRNERFARQDRIKQLLNECPHIEMWMNSHYSILRGGSICMLLNDQDTRQPMLTLFPSPQFFQLYDLKVLEGEIPQKFEGWSDNKMVLNKAAMKAMGYTRLEDAFVRSESPLWISVSEKGEMEEGGTKLMPVVAVIDDYYPSHLTEGIKPMAFVVGPSSGNSDFLIAVNPDKEKEVIEYLKKTEKEIYNTEDFTYTWLTDEVHKLYAQDRQTANIYFVFALIAIIISCLGLFGLSLFDIRQRYREIAIRKVNGAGMKDLYLLLFRKYIKVIGCAFVLAIPLAYYLIYMYTRDFVLKIPVDIGIYLAVLAIISFISSSTLIWQIHKAAQIDPAKIIR
;
A
#
# COMPACT_ATOMS: atom_id res chain seq x y z
N MET A 1 -40.19 25.10 12.76
CA MET A 1 -39.79 25.13 14.17
C MET A 1 -40.53 24.11 15.06
N LYS A 2 -41.89 23.97 14.98
CA LYS A 2 -42.66 23.02 15.83
C LYS A 2 -42.21 21.55 15.64
N THR A 3 -41.95 21.08 14.42
CA THR A 3 -41.52 19.71 14.10
C THR A 3 -40.13 19.39 14.65
N LEU A 4 -39.18 20.34 14.56
CA LEU A 4 -37.83 20.20 15.10
C LEU A 4 -37.81 20.09 16.62
N LYS A 5 -38.56 20.95 17.31
CA LYS A 5 -38.71 20.92 18.80
C LYS A 5 -39.33 19.61 19.26
N TYR A 6 -40.28 19.10 18.48
CA TYR A 6 -40.95 17.83 18.78
C TYR A 6 -40.01 16.65 18.58
N ALA A 7 -39.25 16.60 17.46
CA ALA A 7 -38.23 15.60 17.16
C ALA A 7 -37.17 15.55 18.26
N TRP A 8 -36.63 16.70 18.67
CA TRP A 8 -35.65 16.81 19.76
C TRP A 8 -36.15 16.26 21.10
N ARG A 9 -37.33 16.72 21.54
CA ARG A 9 -37.94 16.24 22.80
C ARG A 9 -38.15 14.73 22.80
N PHE A 10 -38.51 14.20 21.67
CA PHE A 10 -38.74 12.76 21.53
C PHE A 10 -37.44 11.98 21.65
N LEU A 11 -36.37 12.37 20.96
CA LEU A 11 -35.05 11.73 21.03
C LEU A 11 -34.51 11.72 22.48
N MET A 12 -34.74 12.82 23.21
CA MET A 12 -34.32 12.93 24.60
C MET A 12 -35.11 12.05 25.57
N ARG A 13 -36.37 11.69 25.25
CA ARG A 13 -37.19 10.78 26.09
C ARG A 13 -36.74 9.32 25.99
N SER A 14 -36.06 8.89 24.95
CA SER A 14 -35.60 7.51 24.73
C SER A 14 -34.09 7.38 24.65
N LYS A 15 -33.40 7.97 25.62
CA LYS A 15 -31.96 8.12 25.69
C LYS A 15 -31.15 6.88 25.27
N SER A 16 -31.47 5.71 25.85
CA SER A 16 -30.71 4.48 25.60
C SER A 16 -30.70 4.07 24.11
N TYR A 17 -31.86 4.10 23.45
CA TYR A 17 -31.94 3.75 22.02
C TYR A 17 -31.30 4.81 21.15
N THR A 18 -31.47 6.09 21.48
CA THR A 18 -30.84 7.20 20.74
C THR A 18 -29.34 7.10 20.81
N ILE A 19 -28.74 6.85 21.98
CA ILE A 19 -27.29 6.71 22.16
C ILE A 19 -26.77 5.51 21.42
N ILE A 20 -27.39 4.34 21.50
CA ILE A 20 -26.96 3.13 20.81
C ILE A 20 -26.98 3.35 19.29
N ASN A 21 -28.05 3.96 18.79
CA ASN A 21 -28.21 4.25 17.37
C ASN A 21 -27.20 5.28 16.87
N LEU A 22 -26.98 6.33 17.65
CA LEU A 22 -26.00 7.37 17.37
C LEU A 22 -24.57 6.81 17.35
N LEU A 23 -24.17 6.04 18.37
CA LEU A 23 -22.84 5.44 18.42
C LEU A 23 -22.60 4.44 17.29
N GLY A 24 -23.56 3.56 17.01
CA GLY A 24 -23.45 2.59 15.92
C GLY A 24 -23.25 3.25 14.56
N LEU A 25 -23.99 4.32 14.27
CA LEU A 25 -23.85 5.11 13.05
C LEU A 25 -22.54 5.92 13.04
N ALA A 26 -22.17 6.54 14.16
CA ALA A 26 -20.97 7.34 14.28
C ALA A 26 -19.69 6.51 14.04
N PHE A 27 -19.58 5.32 14.61
CA PHE A 27 -18.46 4.41 14.35
C PHE A 27 -18.38 4.00 12.88
N SER A 28 -19.53 3.64 12.29
CA SER A 28 -19.55 3.30 10.85
C SER A 28 -19.16 4.47 9.97
N LEU A 29 -19.67 5.69 10.25
CA LEU A 29 -19.33 6.90 9.51
C LEU A 29 -17.85 7.26 9.66
N ALA A 30 -17.33 7.25 10.89
CA ALA A 30 -15.92 7.58 11.13
C ALA A 30 -15.00 6.70 10.29
N CYS A 31 -15.22 5.38 10.31
CA CYS A 31 -14.41 4.45 9.52
C CYS A 31 -14.60 4.63 8.01
N SER A 32 -15.84 4.83 7.56
CA SER A 32 -16.11 5.04 6.14
C SER A 32 -15.49 6.35 5.65
N ILE A 33 -15.53 7.42 6.44
CA ILE A 33 -14.90 8.71 6.11
C ILE A 33 -13.37 8.55 6.00
N ILE A 34 -12.72 7.90 6.96
CA ILE A 34 -11.28 7.66 6.94
C ILE A 34 -10.89 6.92 5.65
N LEU A 35 -11.60 5.83 5.33
CA LEU A 35 -11.32 5.05 4.11
C LEU A 35 -11.62 5.84 2.83
N MET A 36 -12.72 6.58 2.77
CA MET A 36 -13.06 7.40 1.61
C MET A 36 -12.04 8.52 1.38
N ARG A 37 -11.50 9.12 2.45
CA ARG A 37 -10.39 10.08 2.36
C ARG A 37 -9.13 9.44 1.77
N TYR A 38 -8.77 8.26 2.25
CA TYR A 38 -7.63 7.50 1.71
C TYR A 38 -7.84 7.15 0.23
N ILE A 39 -9.01 6.58 -0.12
CA ILE A 39 -9.38 6.22 -1.50
C ILE A 39 -9.36 7.46 -2.40
N HIS A 40 -9.92 8.57 -1.95
CA HIS A 40 -9.91 9.82 -2.70
C HIS A 40 -8.49 10.30 -2.98
N ARG A 41 -7.60 10.25 -1.98
CA ARG A 41 -6.21 10.63 -2.12
C ARG A 41 -5.45 9.75 -3.11
N GLU A 42 -5.72 8.44 -3.13
CA GLU A 42 -5.17 7.51 -4.11
C GLU A 42 -5.71 7.74 -5.54
N LEU A 43 -6.98 8.12 -5.65
CA LEU A 43 -7.60 8.44 -6.95
C LEU A 43 -7.21 9.81 -7.51
N THR A 44 -6.80 10.73 -6.65
CA THR A 44 -6.40 12.10 -7.01
C THR A 44 -4.89 12.30 -6.99
N VAL A 45 -4.13 11.22 -7.21
CA VAL A 45 -2.68 11.30 -7.37
C VAL A 45 -2.37 12.24 -8.53
N ASP A 46 -1.36 13.09 -8.32
CA ASP A 46 -0.90 14.09 -9.29
C ASP A 46 -2.00 15.07 -9.79
N ALA A 47 -3.00 15.36 -8.94
CA ALA A 47 -4.01 16.37 -9.28
C ALA A 47 -3.43 17.79 -9.50
N HIS A 48 -2.16 18.00 -9.15
CA HIS A 48 -1.40 19.22 -9.41
C HIS A 48 -0.80 19.26 -10.84
N SER A 49 -0.88 18.16 -11.60
CA SER A 49 -0.43 18.12 -12.99
C SER A 49 -1.40 18.83 -13.92
N VAL A 50 -0.84 19.51 -14.91
CA VAL A 50 -1.60 20.24 -15.92
C VAL A 50 -1.91 19.29 -17.07
N ASP A 51 -3.19 18.91 -17.21
CA ASP A 51 -3.67 18.01 -18.27
C ASP A 51 -3.00 16.61 -18.28
N PRO A 52 -3.13 15.83 -17.17
CA PRO A 52 -2.44 14.55 -17.02
C PRO A 52 -2.89 13.46 -18.03
N GLU A 53 -3.97 13.69 -18.75
CA GLU A 53 -4.46 12.75 -19.78
C GLU A 53 -3.68 12.87 -21.09
N HIS A 54 -3.12 14.05 -21.37
CA HIS A 54 -2.31 14.31 -22.57
C HIS A 54 -0.79 14.35 -22.28
N ILE A 55 -0.37 14.15 -21.03
CA ILE A 55 1.04 13.92 -20.71
C ILE A 55 1.31 12.43 -20.85
N ILE A 56 2.27 12.10 -21.71
CA ILE A 56 2.71 10.71 -21.91
C ILE A 56 4.18 10.53 -21.54
N ILE A 57 4.49 9.31 -21.14
CA ILE A 57 5.85 8.86 -20.85
C ILE A 57 6.17 7.64 -21.70
N PRO A 58 7.34 7.60 -22.39
CA PRO A 58 7.81 6.43 -23.07
C PRO A 58 8.35 5.41 -22.05
N ILE A 59 7.86 4.20 -22.11
CA ILE A 59 8.37 3.06 -21.34
C ILE A 59 9.17 2.20 -22.29
N ARG A 60 10.42 2.01 -21.97
CA ARG A 60 11.33 1.14 -22.70
C ARG A 60 11.27 -0.25 -22.08
N ASP A 61 10.88 -1.22 -22.86
CA ASP A 61 10.94 -2.64 -22.50
C ASP A 61 12.19 -3.25 -23.11
N ILE A 62 13.13 -3.60 -22.27
CA ILE A 62 14.36 -4.31 -22.66
C ILE A 62 14.19 -5.74 -22.18
N GLU A 63 13.82 -6.63 -23.10
CA GLU A 63 13.73 -8.07 -22.83
C GLU A 63 12.84 -8.45 -21.64
N GLY A 64 11.79 -7.65 -21.37
CA GLY A 64 10.88 -7.84 -20.24
C GLY A 64 11.11 -6.89 -19.06
N ASN A 65 12.22 -6.14 -19.04
CA ASN A 65 12.48 -5.08 -18.09
C ASN A 65 11.84 -3.76 -18.55
N LEU A 66 10.92 -3.25 -17.75
CA LEU A 66 10.20 -2.02 -18.05
C LEU A 66 10.84 -0.84 -17.33
N HIS A 67 11.40 0.10 -18.08
CA HIS A 67 12.01 1.33 -17.54
C HIS A 67 11.37 2.56 -18.14
N PRO A 68 11.12 3.62 -17.36
CA PRO A 68 10.86 4.93 -17.93
C PRO A 68 12.03 5.33 -18.82
N GLY A 69 11.75 5.84 -20.00
CA GLY A 69 12.78 6.15 -20.98
C GLY A 69 12.75 7.58 -21.45
N SER A 70 13.78 7.98 -22.16
CA SER A 70 13.87 9.24 -22.88
C SER A 70 13.93 8.97 -24.37
N LEU A 71 13.14 9.70 -25.13
CA LEU A 71 13.28 9.81 -26.57
C LEU A 71 14.11 11.07 -26.83
N GLN A 72 15.37 10.87 -27.23
CA GLN A 72 16.21 11.99 -27.66
C GLN A 72 15.92 12.34 -29.13
N GLN A 73 15.84 13.63 -29.43
CA GLN A 73 15.87 14.12 -30.80
C GLN A 73 17.19 13.67 -31.46
N GLY A 74 17.09 12.93 -32.55
CA GLY A 74 18.27 12.46 -33.30
C GLY A 74 18.53 10.95 -33.19
N TRP A 75 17.63 10.16 -32.68
CA TRP A 75 17.71 8.71 -32.78
C TRP A 75 17.56 8.30 -34.25
N SER A 76 18.47 7.43 -34.68
CA SER A 76 18.56 6.99 -36.08
C SER A 76 17.26 6.32 -36.54
N GLU A 77 17.00 6.34 -37.83
CA GLU A 77 15.87 5.70 -38.54
C GLU A 77 15.61 4.23 -38.14
N THR A 78 16.57 3.57 -37.50
CA THR A 78 16.45 2.19 -36.99
C THR A 78 15.67 2.09 -35.67
N ASP A 79 15.55 3.18 -34.89
CA ASP A 79 14.88 3.17 -33.59
C ASP A 79 13.43 3.75 -33.67
N SER A 80 12.87 3.79 -34.87
CA SER A 80 11.62 4.45 -35.22
C SER A 80 10.43 4.09 -34.28
N VAL A 81 10.40 4.77 -33.19
CA VAL A 81 9.17 5.01 -32.42
C VAL A 81 8.62 6.32 -32.99
N TYR A 82 7.53 6.26 -33.64
CA TYR A 82 7.06 7.40 -34.39
C TYR A 82 5.85 8.03 -33.70
N ILE A 83 6.12 9.02 -32.83
CA ILE A 83 5.16 10.09 -32.63
C ILE A 83 5.59 11.22 -33.55
N PRO A 84 4.79 11.61 -34.53
CA PRO A 84 5.15 12.71 -35.41
C PRO A 84 5.40 13.98 -34.57
N ASP A 85 6.49 14.68 -34.81
CA ASP A 85 6.89 15.90 -34.05
C ASP A 85 5.78 16.93 -33.98
N HIS A 86 4.94 17.06 -35.01
CA HIS A 86 3.81 17.97 -35.03
C HIS A 86 2.69 17.60 -34.05
N GLN A 87 2.70 16.39 -33.47
CA GLN A 87 1.77 15.94 -32.46
C GLN A 87 2.26 16.18 -31.02
N ILE A 88 3.53 16.50 -30.86
CA ILE A 88 4.15 16.84 -29.57
C ILE A 88 4.09 18.37 -29.38
N VAL A 89 3.39 18.82 -28.36
CA VAL A 89 3.26 20.26 -28.03
C VAL A 89 4.48 20.74 -27.27
N GLU A 90 4.89 19.97 -26.28
CA GLU A 90 5.98 20.33 -25.35
C GLU A 90 6.63 19.06 -24.78
N GLN A 91 7.91 19.17 -24.47
CA GLN A 91 8.68 18.08 -23.84
C GLN A 91 9.39 18.61 -22.60
N CYS A 92 9.47 17.76 -21.58
CA CYS A 92 10.24 17.98 -20.36
C CYS A 92 11.13 16.79 -20.09
N ARG A 93 12.42 17.04 -19.90
CA ARG A 93 13.38 16.00 -19.49
C ARG A 93 13.57 16.06 -18.00
N LEU A 94 13.66 14.90 -17.37
CA LEU A 94 14.00 14.77 -15.96
C LEU A 94 15.00 13.64 -15.74
N MET A 95 15.85 13.83 -14.75
CA MET A 95 16.77 12.82 -14.26
C MET A 95 16.55 12.69 -12.75
N LEU A 96 16.32 11.48 -12.29
CA LEU A 96 16.02 11.19 -10.88
C LEU A 96 17.25 10.59 -10.21
N GLN A 97 17.61 11.13 -9.03
CA GLN A 97 18.73 10.66 -8.23
C GLN A 97 18.25 10.34 -6.82
N GLN A 98 18.40 9.07 -6.45
CA GLN A 98 17.97 8.59 -5.15
C GLN A 98 19.06 8.81 -4.10
N ARG A 99 18.68 9.40 -2.96
CA ARG A 99 19.55 9.57 -1.77
C ARG A 99 20.95 10.05 -2.13
N ASP A 100 21.01 11.07 -2.98
CA ASP A 100 22.26 11.67 -3.39
C ASP A 100 22.74 12.72 -2.37
N ASN A 101 24.05 12.90 -2.25
CA ASN A 101 24.65 13.73 -1.22
C ASN A 101 24.72 15.20 -1.64
N VAL A 102 24.18 16.06 -0.80
CA VAL A 102 24.27 17.52 -0.90
C VAL A 102 24.98 18.03 0.35
N VAL A 103 25.96 18.91 0.17
CA VAL A 103 26.76 19.47 1.27
C VAL A 103 26.30 20.88 1.62
N TYR A 104 26.11 21.14 2.90
CA TYR A 104 25.91 22.46 3.45
C TYR A 104 26.78 22.63 4.70
N GLU A 105 27.65 23.66 4.76
CA GLU A 105 28.51 23.97 5.90
C GLU A 105 29.29 22.77 6.47
N ASN A 106 29.87 21.92 5.69
CA ASN A 106 30.57 20.68 6.07
C ASN A 106 29.68 19.50 6.52
N SER A 107 28.35 19.61 6.44
CA SER A 107 27.43 18.51 6.72
C SER A 107 26.87 17.93 5.42
N ASN A 108 26.82 16.60 5.33
CA ASN A 108 26.25 15.87 4.20
C ASN A 108 24.77 15.56 4.45
N TYR A 109 23.92 15.82 3.46
CA TYR A 109 22.50 15.53 3.50
C TYR A 109 22.12 14.63 2.35
N ALA A 110 21.66 13.41 2.65
CA ALA A 110 21.15 12.50 1.63
C ALA A 110 19.74 12.92 1.21
N MET A 111 19.56 13.28 -0.05
CA MET A 111 18.31 13.80 -0.61
C MET A 111 17.91 13.06 -1.87
N ASN A 112 16.61 12.95 -2.12
CA ASN A 112 16.09 12.60 -3.41
C ASN A 112 16.09 13.83 -4.31
N ILE A 113 16.86 13.79 -5.37
CA ILE A 113 17.07 14.93 -6.25
C ILE A 113 16.44 14.66 -7.61
N ALA A 114 15.68 15.60 -8.11
CA ALA A 114 15.20 15.59 -9.48
C ALA A 114 15.84 16.75 -10.24
N ALA A 115 16.63 16.43 -11.28
CA ALA A 115 17.12 17.41 -12.21
C ALA A 115 16.08 17.57 -13.32
N VAL A 116 15.61 18.78 -13.57
CA VAL A 116 14.47 19.05 -14.44
C VAL A 116 14.73 20.20 -15.38
N ASP A 117 14.11 20.13 -16.58
CA ASP A 117 14.10 21.23 -17.53
C ASP A 117 13.27 22.43 -17.02
N SER A 118 13.49 23.60 -17.58
CA SER A 118 12.71 24.82 -17.30
C SER A 118 11.21 24.66 -17.59
N THR A 119 10.84 23.73 -18.46
CA THR A 119 9.44 23.41 -18.80
C THR A 119 8.70 22.61 -17.71
N PHE A 120 9.40 22.07 -16.70
CA PHE A 120 8.80 21.24 -15.67
C PHE A 120 7.57 21.86 -14.98
N PHE A 121 7.64 23.15 -14.68
CA PHE A 121 6.54 23.87 -14.05
C PHE A 121 5.36 24.16 -14.99
N HIS A 122 5.50 23.93 -16.28
CA HIS A 122 4.37 23.91 -17.22
C HIS A 122 3.59 22.60 -17.13
N PHE A 123 4.24 21.51 -16.72
CA PHE A 123 3.61 20.20 -16.53
C PHE A 123 2.99 20.04 -15.14
N PHE A 124 3.60 20.64 -14.11
CA PHE A 124 3.20 20.47 -12.73
C PHE A 124 3.10 21.78 -11.97
N HIS A 125 1.99 22.01 -11.31
CA HIS A 125 1.77 23.16 -10.44
C HIS A 125 2.10 22.82 -8.98
N TYR A 126 3.23 23.32 -8.48
CA TYR A 126 3.61 23.21 -7.10
C TYR A 126 3.29 24.49 -6.32
N PRO A 127 2.76 24.43 -5.10
CA PRO A 127 2.58 25.60 -4.26
C PRO A 127 3.94 26.17 -3.85
N VAL A 128 4.18 27.45 -4.09
CA VAL A 128 5.41 28.12 -3.70
C VAL A 128 5.22 28.69 -2.30
N ALA A 129 6.05 28.22 -1.34
CA ALA A 129 6.03 28.69 0.03
C ALA A 129 6.91 29.95 0.24
N ALA A 130 8.02 30.06 -0.51
CA ALA A 130 8.91 31.22 -0.51
C ALA A 130 9.73 31.26 -1.80
N GLY A 131 10.13 32.46 -2.26
CA GLY A 131 10.94 32.64 -3.47
C GLY A 131 10.16 32.39 -4.75
N GLU A 132 10.82 31.84 -5.75
CA GLU A 132 10.31 31.64 -7.10
C GLU A 132 10.44 30.17 -7.54
N ALA A 133 9.45 29.67 -8.30
CA ALA A 133 9.46 28.31 -8.81
C ALA A 133 9.91 28.25 -10.27
N HIS A 134 11.16 28.64 -10.55
CA HIS A 134 11.79 28.47 -11.86
C HIS A 134 13.27 28.16 -11.74
N LEU A 135 13.85 27.52 -12.73
CA LEU A 135 15.23 27.04 -12.79
C LEU A 135 15.85 27.52 -14.10
N ASP A 136 16.28 28.79 -14.16
CA ASP A 136 16.77 29.41 -15.38
C ASP A 136 18.28 29.18 -15.59
N ALA A 137 19.05 29.18 -14.50
CA ALA A 137 20.49 28.96 -14.56
C ALA A 137 20.88 27.55 -14.09
N PRO A 138 22.02 27.03 -14.55
CA PRO A 138 22.50 25.70 -14.09
C PRO A 138 22.70 25.58 -12.57
N GLY A 139 23.00 26.70 -11.92
CA GLY A 139 23.20 26.75 -10.45
C GLY A 139 21.93 27.03 -9.65
N ASP A 140 20.74 27.06 -10.27
CA ASP A 140 19.49 27.27 -9.54
C ASP A 140 18.98 25.98 -8.93
N ALA A 141 18.46 26.08 -7.70
CA ALA A 141 17.87 24.97 -6.98
C ALA A 141 16.58 25.39 -6.25
N ILE A 142 15.65 24.45 -6.11
CA ILE A 142 14.41 24.62 -5.37
C ILE A 142 14.28 23.47 -4.37
N ILE A 143 14.07 23.81 -3.10
CA ILE A 143 14.00 22.83 -2.02
C ILE A 143 12.56 22.66 -1.53
N THR A 144 12.21 21.47 -1.04
CA THR A 144 10.91 21.27 -0.37
C THR A 144 10.93 21.90 1.02
N GLN A 145 9.78 22.40 1.47
CA GLN A 145 9.63 23.02 2.79
C GLN A 145 10.05 22.10 3.94
N ARG A 146 9.84 20.80 3.79
CA ARG A 146 10.26 19.78 4.76
C ARG A 146 11.78 19.77 4.93
N TYR A 147 12.52 19.69 3.84
CA TYR A 147 13.99 19.64 3.87
C TYR A 147 14.61 21.01 4.20
N ALA A 148 13.99 22.10 3.75
CA ALA A 148 14.42 23.43 4.16
C ALA A 148 14.38 23.60 5.70
N ARG A 149 13.34 23.10 6.34
CA ARG A 149 13.26 23.08 7.82
C ARG A 149 14.29 22.15 8.48
N ASN A 150 14.62 21.06 7.83
CA ASN A 150 15.61 20.09 8.33
C ASN A 150 17.03 20.67 8.33
N ILE A 151 17.41 21.37 7.25
CA ILE A 151 18.76 21.91 7.06
C ILE A 151 18.93 23.27 7.75
N PHE A 152 17.96 24.18 7.54
CA PHE A 152 18.07 25.59 7.95
C PHE A 152 17.23 25.91 9.20
N GLY A 153 16.44 24.96 9.71
CA GLY A 153 15.58 25.17 10.87
C GLY A 153 14.53 26.26 10.60
N LYS A 154 14.70 27.43 11.25
CA LYS A 154 13.82 28.61 11.08
C LYS A 154 14.40 29.68 10.18
N GLU A 155 15.64 29.53 9.73
CA GLU A 155 16.28 30.50 8.84
C GLU A 155 15.64 30.53 7.47
N ASN A 156 15.76 31.69 6.78
CA ASN A 156 15.31 31.79 5.40
C ASN A 156 16.28 31.04 4.48
N PRO A 157 15.83 30.02 3.76
CA PRO A 157 16.66 29.24 2.87
C PRO A 157 16.99 29.95 1.55
N ILE A 158 16.24 30.98 1.17
CA ILE A 158 16.42 31.68 -0.11
C ILE A 158 17.79 32.38 -0.15
N GLY A 159 18.53 32.12 -1.24
CA GLY A 159 19.89 32.65 -1.44
C GLY A 159 21.00 31.87 -0.74
N LYS A 160 20.66 30.87 0.08
CA LYS A 160 21.69 29.95 0.65
C LYS A 160 22.29 29.10 -0.47
N VAL A 161 23.56 28.77 -0.33
CA VAL A 161 24.32 27.98 -1.31
C VAL A 161 24.59 26.60 -0.75
N LEU A 162 24.24 25.60 -1.52
CA LEU A 162 24.54 24.19 -1.28
C LEU A 162 25.61 23.75 -2.27
N GLU A 163 26.39 22.76 -1.92
CA GLU A 163 27.32 22.11 -2.86
C GLU A 163 26.74 20.79 -3.30
N TYR A 164 26.65 20.61 -4.64
CA TYR A 164 26.19 19.39 -5.28
C TYR A 164 27.15 19.02 -6.42
N TYR A 165 27.79 17.87 -6.32
CA TYR A 165 28.83 17.42 -7.24
C TYR A 165 29.99 18.43 -7.42
N GLY A 166 30.44 19.05 -6.33
CA GLY A 166 31.50 20.05 -6.36
C GLY A 166 31.11 21.37 -7.03
N LYS A 167 29.83 21.55 -7.37
CA LYS A 167 29.28 22.77 -7.94
C LYS A 167 28.36 23.44 -6.93
N ASN A 168 28.50 24.76 -6.85
CA ASN A 168 27.63 25.55 -6.00
C ASN A 168 26.26 25.72 -6.65
N ILE A 169 25.20 25.39 -5.90
CA ILE A 169 23.81 25.59 -6.29
C ILE A 169 23.13 26.53 -5.28
N THR A 170 22.34 27.47 -5.76
CA THR A 170 21.70 28.51 -4.95
C THR A 170 20.20 28.24 -4.84
N ILE A 171 19.66 28.23 -3.64
CA ILE A 171 18.22 28.05 -3.41
C ILE A 171 17.46 29.29 -3.87
N LYS A 172 16.65 29.18 -4.91
CA LYS A 172 15.78 30.22 -5.46
C LYS A 172 14.37 30.16 -4.93
N GLY A 173 13.90 28.98 -4.59
CA GLY A 173 12.53 28.78 -4.15
C GLY A 173 12.37 27.66 -3.15
N VAL A 174 11.25 27.72 -2.43
CA VAL A 174 10.80 26.67 -1.52
C VAL A 174 9.41 26.21 -1.96
N ILE A 175 9.30 24.95 -2.28
CA ILE A 175 8.01 24.31 -2.60
C ILE A 175 7.32 23.89 -1.30
N GLY A 176 6.05 24.30 -1.15
CA GLY A 176 5.17 23.91 -0.07
C GLY A 176 4.66 22.46 -0.20
N GLU A 177 3.96 22.01 0.83
CA GLU A 177 3.36 20.68 0.82
C GLU A 177 2.21 20.61 -0.21
N LEU A 178 2.18 19.54 -0.99
CA LEU A 178 1.09 19.26 -1.91
C LEU A 178 -0.16 18.79 -1.15
N GLY A 179 -1.31 19.26 -1.55
CA GLY A 179 -2.61 18.80 -1.03
C GLY A 179 -3.03 17.42 -1.56
N CYS A 180 -2.31 16.87 -2.53
CA CYS A 180 -2.53 15.55 -3.13
C CYS A 180 -1.26 14.68 -3.02
N LYS A 181 -1.43 13.39 -3.25
CA LYS A 181 -0.30 12.46 -3.40
C LYS A 181 0.35 12.70 -4.76
N SER A 182 1.66 12.58 -4.84
CA SER A 182 2.40 12.66 -6.10
C SER A 182 3.13 11.37 -6.41
N LEU A 183 3.21 11.03 -7.69
CA LEU A 183 4.05 9.94 -8.21
C LEU A 183 5.52 10.26 -7.94
N LEU A 184 5.95 11.53 -8.15
CA LEU A 184 7.31 11.97 -7.92
C LEU A 184 7.50 12.42 -6.47
N ARG A 185 8.51 11.88 -5.81
CA ARG A 185 8.98 12.29 -4.48
C ARG A 185 10.42 12.78 -4.57
N PHE A 186 10.61 14.05 -4.54
CA PHE A 186 11.92 14.67 -4.46
C PHE A 186 11.99 15.59 -3.23
N ASP A 187 13.21 15.87 -2.83
CA ASP A 187 13.51 16.76 -1.73
C ASP A 187 14.14 18.06 -2.25
N LEU A 188 14.86 17.95 -3.38
CA LEU A 188 15.52 19.04 -4.08
C LEU A 188 15.29 18.93 -5.58
N LEU A 189 14.95 20.06 -6.22
CA LEU A 189 14.96 20.22 -7.67
C LEU A 189 16.19 21.01 -8.07
N VAL A 190 16.89 20.58 -9.11
CA VAL A 190 18.02 21.28 -9.71
C VAL A 190 17.80 21.41 -11.21
N SER A 191 18.46 22.39 -11.83
CA SER A 191 18.39 22.55 -13.27
C SER A 191 18.99 21.35 -13.99
N TYR A 192 18.31 20.83 -15.02
CA TYR A 192 18.80 19.74 -15.85
C TYR A 192 20.15 20.08 -16.52
N ARG A 193 20.40 21.36 -16.85
CA ARG A 193 21.67 21.85 -17.40
C ARG A 193 22.87 21.59 -16.50
N LEU A 194 22.66 21.43 -15.17
CA LEU A 194 23.74 21.09 -14.24
C LEU A 194 24.31 19.71 -14.52
N VAL A 195 23.46 18.78 -14.96
CA VAL A 195 23.71 17.34 -15.09
C VAL A 195 23.65 16.84 -16.54
N GLU A 196 23.45 17.71 -17.51
CA GLU A 196 23.26 17.37 -18.93
C GLU A 196 24.40 16.52 -19.52
N HIS A 197 25.60 16.62 -18.97
CA HIS A 197 26.78 15.86 -19.41
C HIS A 197 26.86 14.46 -18.79
N TRP A 198 25.91 14.10 -17.90
CA TRP A 198 25.90 12.80 -17.26
C TRP A 198 25.30 11.78 -18.22
N GLN A 199 26.02 10.71 -18.50
CA GLN A 199 25.53 9.60 -19.32
C GLN A 199 24.62 8.69 -18.48
N ARG A 200 23.48 9.22 -18.00
CA ARG A 200 22.47 8.46 -17.27
C ARG A 200 21.18 8.39 -18.06
N MET A 201 20.28 7.49 -17.63
CA MET A 201 18.97 7.35 -18.22
C MET A 201 18.11 8.55 -17.84
N ASP A 202 17.76 9.35 -18.82
CA ASP A 202 16.79 10.41 -18.71
C ASP A 202 15.38 9.86 -18.84
N ILE A 203 14.43 10.57 -18.28
CA ILE A 203 13.00 10.37 -18.47
C ILE A 203 12.48 11.55 -19.27
N SER A 204 11.71 11.28 -20.33
CA SER A 204 11.04 12.33 -21.09
C SER A 204 9.55 12.32 -20.84
N LEU A 205 9.02 13.46 -20.42
CA LEU A 205 7.58 13.71 -20.42
C LEU A 205 7.24 14.47 -21.71
N MET A 206 6.20 14.04 -22.39
CA MET A 206 5.75 14.68 -23.63
C MET A 206 4.27 15.05 -23.49
N ARG A 207 3.92 16.29 -23.81
CA ARG A 207 2.54 16.69 -23.94
C ARG A 207 2.13 16.55 -25.40
N ILE A 208 1.11 15.75 -25.65
CA ILE A 208 0.55 15.49 -26.97
C ILE A 208 -0.71 16.31 -27.24
N LEU A 209 -1.01 16.53 -28.52
CA LEU A 209 -2.26 17.18 -28.91
C LEU A 209 -3.48 16.34 -28.54
N PRO A 210 -4.61 16.99 -28.14
CA PRO A 210 -5.86 16.29 -27.95
C PRO A 210 -6.31 15.54 -29.22
N GLY A 211 -6.73 14.27 -29.06
CA GLY A 211 -7.20 13.45 -30.17
C GLY A 211 -6.13 12.54 -30.78
N VAL A 212 -4.90 12.56 -30.30
CA VAL A 212 -3.87 11.58 -30.68
C VAL A 212 -4.26 10.19 -30.17
N ASP A 213 -4.30 9.22 -31.09
CA ASP A 213 -4.67 7.81 -30.77
C ASP A 213 -3.43 7.04 -30.26
N LEU A 214 -3.27 7.00 -28.92
CA LEU A 214 -2.18 6.27 -28.27
C LEU A 214 -2.21 4.76 -28.54
N ASP A 215 -3.39 4.17 -28.74
CA ASP A 215 -3.47 2.73 -29.04
C ASP A 215 -2.88 2.41 -30.42
N LYS A 216 -3.04 3.31 -31.38
CA LYS A 216 -2.41 3.20 -32.69
C LYS A 216 -0.89 3.28 -32.57
N ILE A 217 -0.38 4.27 -31.81
CA ILE A 217 1.05 4.47 -31.58
C ILE A 217 1.63 3.24 -30.90
N ASN A 218 0.99 2.77 -29.85
CA ASN A 218 1.43 1.58 -29.12
C ASN A 218 1.43 0.31 -29.98
N LYS A 219 0.44 0.11 -30.83
CA LYS A 219 0.45 -1.02 -31.78
C LYS A 219 1.61 -0.96 -32.75
N ALA A 220 1.97 0.22 -33.23
CA ALA A 220 3.11 0.42 -34.12
C ALA A 220 4.47 0.25 -33.41
N SER A 221 4.56 0.66 -32.14
CA SER A 221 5.75 0.63 -31.30
C SER A 221 5.98 -0.73 -30.60
N ASN A 222 4.95 -1.55 -30.48
CA ASN A 222 4.98 -2.86 -29.80
C ASN A 222 5.69 -3.95 -30.61
N VAL A 223 6.79 -3.60 -31.26
CA VAL A 223 7.64 -4.51 -32.04
C VAL A 223 9.04 -4.48 -31.44
N TYR A 224 9.55 -5.65 -31.05
CA TYR A 224 10.92 -5.75 -30.60
C TYR A 224 11.90 -5.50 -31.73
N ARG A 225 12.78 -4.55 -31.53
CA ARG A 225 13.88 -4.19 -32.45
C ARG A 225 15.21 -4.35 -31.73
N LYS A 226 16.28 -4.65 -32.47
CA LYS A 226 17.64 -4.71 -31.88
C LYS A 226 18.25 -3.30 -31.86
N ASP A 227 18.74 -2.91 -30.69
CA ASP A 227 19.55 -1.70 -30.53
C ASP A 227 20.98 -1.92 -31.08
N LYS A 228 21.81 -0.88 -31.00
CA LYS A 228 23.23 -0.97 -31.43
C LYS A 228 24.06 -1.98 -30.62
N ARG A 229 23.59 -2.36 -29.43
CA ARG A 229 24.21 -3.34 -28.53
C ARG A 229 23.63 -4.75 -28.70
N GLY A 230 22.66 -4.92 -29.62
CA GLY A 230 21.99 -6.21 -29.85
C GLY A 230 20.79 -6.49 -28.95
N ASN A 231 20.47 -5.63 -27.93
CA ASN A 231 19.34 -5.82 -27.06
C ASN A 231 18.02 -5.68 -27.81
N ARG A 232 17.06 -6.50 -27.47
CA ARG A 232 15.71 -6.41 -28.05
C ARG A 232 14.92 -5.38 -27.24
N ILE A 233 14.64 -4.25 -27.84
CA ILE A 233 13.91 -3.14 -27.23
C ILE A 233 12.57 -2.96 -27.93
N ARG A 234 11.52 -2.74 -27.14
CA ARG A 234 10.24 -2.21 -27.62
C ARG A 234 9.83 -1.02 -26.77
N TRP A 235 8.95 -0.21 -27.31
CA TRP A 235 8.45 0.97 -26.63
C TRP A 235 6.95 0.88 -26.41
N GLU A 236 6.50 1.34 -25.24
CA GLU A 236 5.11 1.54 -24.89
C GLU A 236 4.94 2.96 -24.36
N PHE A 237 3.89 3.65 -24.79
CA PHE A 237 3.57 4.98 -24.32
C PHE A 237 2.41 4.90 -23.33
N ILE A 238 2.59 5.45 -22.15
CA ILE A 238 1.60 5.42 -21.08
C ILE A 238 1.29 6.86 -20.68
N THR A 239 0.01 7.19 -20.45
CA THR A 239 -0.35 8.49 -19.91
C THR A 239 0.14 8.61 -18.47
N TRP A 240 0.56 9.82 -18.06
CA TRP A 240 1.02 10.11 -16.70
C TRP A 240 0.00 9.65 -15.65
N LYS A 241 -1.29 9.88 -15.92
CA LYS A 241 -2.41 9.44 -15.08
C LYS A 241 -2.43 7.92 -14.84
N ASN A 242 -2.06 7.12 -15.85
CA ASN A 242 -2.07 5.67 -15.76
C ASN A 242 -0.77 5.07 -15.25
N LEU A 243 0.32 5.82 -15.30
CA LEU A 243 1.63 5.37 -14.86
C LEU A 243 1.63 4.97 -13.38
N TYR A 244 0.95 5.75 -12.53
CA TYR A 244 0.83 5.47 -11.10
C TYR A 244 0.34 4.04 -10.78
N TRP A 245 -0.51 3.49 -11.64
CA TRP A 245 -1.12 2.16 -11.45
C TRP A 245 -0.32 1.01 -12.08
N ARG A 246 0.86 1.29 -12.58
CA ARG A 246 1.71 0.33 -13.30
C ARG A 246 2.87 -0.12 -12.43
N ASN A 247 2.59 -0.89 -11.37
CA ASN A 247 3.60 -1.37 -10.41
C ASN A 247 4.67 -2.29 -11.02
N SER A 248 4.54 -2.73 -12.27
CA SER A 248 5.57 -3.52 -12.96
C SER A 248 6.72 -2.70 -13.52
N ILE A 249 6.62 -1.35 -13.43
CA ILE A 249 7.65 -0.44 -13.92
C ILE A 249 8.52 -0.03 -12.73
N GLY A 250 9.85 -0.10 -12.88
CA GLY A 250 10.77 0.50 -11.91
C GLY A 250 11.05 -0.35 -10.68
N HIS A 251 11.07 -1.67 -10.80
CA HIS A 251 11.73 -2.52 -9.78
C HIS A 251 13.26 -2.39 -9.79
N ASP A 252 13.81 -1.47 -10.60
CA ASP A 252 15.21 -1.07 -10.52
C ASP A 252 15.42 -0.12 -9.35
N ASP A 253 16.47 -0.36 -8.61
CA ASP A 253 16.89 0.37 -7.40
C ASP A 253 16.92 1.90 -7.55
N ASP A 254 17.07 2.40 -8.76
CA ASP A 254 17.24 3.82 -9.05
C ASP A 254 15.93 4.63 -8.98
N TYR A 255 14.75 3.99 -9.00
CA TYR A 255 13.45 4.70 -9.06
C TYR A 255 12.55 4.49 -7.84
N ASP A 256 12.71 3.40 -7.09
CA ASP A 256 11.77 2.98 -6.04
C ASP A 256 11.56 4.00 -4.89
N SER A 257 12.49 4.90 -4.64
CA SER A 257 12.33 5.92 -3.59
C SER A 257 11.80 7.25 -4.10
N ILE A 258 11.97 7.53 -5.40
CA ILE A 258 11.56 8.80 -6.02
C ILE A 258 10.23 8.66 -6.72
N MET A 259 9.93 7.49 -7.31
CA MET A 259 8.64 7.20 -7.93
C MET A 259 7.80 6.28 -7.04
N GLN A 260 6.56 6.67 -6.80
CA GLN A 260 5.61 5.89 -6.00
C GLN A 260 4.50 5.32 -6.88
N PHE A 261 4.34 4.02 -6.83
CA PHE A 261 3.29 3.32 -7.55
C PHE A 261 2.14 2.90 -6.64
N GLY A 262 0.92 2.95 -7.17
CA GLY A 262 -0.28 2.52 -6.50
C GLY A 262 -0.68 1.10 -6.88
N ASN A 263 -1.53 0.49 -6.05
CA ASN A 263 -2.08 -0.84 -6.31
C ASN A 263 -3.59 -0.77 -6.50
N ARG A 264 -4.08 -0.95 -7.73
CA ARG A 264 -5.52 -0.94 -8.04
C ARG A 264 -6.30 -2.02 -7.27
N THR A 265 -5.72 -3.20 -7.11
CA THR A 265 -6.38 -4.31 -6.40
C THR A 265 -6.61 -3.93 -4.93
N HIS A 266 -5.59 -3.35 -4.29
CA HIS A 266 -5.73 -2.85 -2.92
C HIS A 266 -6.82 -1.78 -2.81
N LEU A 267 -6.90 -0.85 -3.76
CA LEU A 267 -7.92 0.20 -3.79
C LEU A 267 -9.35 -0.37 -3.94
N TYR A 268 -9.55 -1.37 -4.81
CA TYR A 268 -10.85 -2.03 -4.96
C TYR A 268 -11.27 -2.76 -3.67
N ILE A 269 -10.31 -3.39 -2.98
CA ILE A 269 -10.55 -4.04 -1.70
C ILE A 269 -11.00 -3.03 -0.66
N LEU A 270 -10.27 -1.92 -0.51
CA LEU A 270 -10.63 -0.86 0.44
C LEU A 270 -12.00 -0.26 0.13
N SER A 271 -12.31 -0.06 -1.15
CA SER A 271 -13.63 0.43 -1.60
C SER A 271 -14.74 -0.56 -1.21
N GLY A 272 -14.52 -1.85 -1.43
CA GLY A 272 -15.44 -2.91 -1.01
C GLY A 272 -15.68 -2.92 0.51
N VAL A 273 -14.62 -2.88 1.29
CA VAL A 273 -14.71 -2.81 2.77
C VAL A 273 -15.46 -1.56 3.22
N THR A 274 -15.18 -0.40 2.60
CA THR A 274 -15.87 0.86 2.92
C THR A 274 -17.38 0.76 2.71
N ILE A 275 -17.80 0.21 1.56
CA ILE A 275 -19.20 -0.03 1.25
C ILE A 275 -19.84 -0.99 2.26
N LEU A 276 -19.17 -2.08 2.59
CA LEU A 276 -19.68 -3.06 3.54
C LEU A 276 -19.86 -2.47 4.95
N LEU A 277 -18.91 -1.69 5.43
CA LEU A 277 -19.00 -1.01 6.73
C LEU A 277 -20.12 0.02 6.77
N LEU A 278 -20.27 0.81 5.71
CA LEU A 278 -21.36 1.76 5.59
C LEU A 278 -22.71 1.06 5.59
N LEU A 279 -22.85 -0.05 4.87
CA LEU A 279 -24.06 -0.88 4.86
C LEU A 279 -24.37 -1.44 6.25
N VAL A 280 -23.39 -1.97 6.98
CA VAL A 280 -23.57 -2.46 8.34
C VAL A 280 -24.12 -1.35 9.24
N GLY A 281 -23.56 -0.13 9.14
CA GLY A 281 -24.03 1.02 9.92
C GLY A 281 -25.45 1.44 9.57
N ILE A 282 -25.77 1.52 8.27
CA ILE A 282 -27.11 1.86 7.79
C ILE A 282 -28.14 0.81 8.22
N LEU A 283 -27.83 -0.48 8.02
CA LEU A 283 -28.71 -1.57 8.42
C LEU A 283 -28.97 -1.58 9.93
N ASN A 284 -27.91 -1.37 10.72
CA ASN A 284 -28.01 -1.21 12.15
C ASN A 284 -28.91 -0.02 12.55
N PHE A 285 -28.66 1.14 11.93
CA PHE A 285 -29.45 2.33 12.16
C PHE A 285 -30.93 2.12 11.86
N ILE A 286 -31.24 1.59 10.67
CA ILE A 286 -32.63 1.30 10.27
C ILE A 286 -33.27 0.31 11.25
N ASN A 287 -32.55 -0.69 11.64
CA ASN A 287 -33.01 -1.76 12.54
C ASN A 287 -33.42 -1.20 13.92
N ILE A 288 -32.57 -0.36 14.51
CA ILE A 288 -32.85 0.30 15.79
C ILE A 288 -33.94 1.36 15.64
N TYR A 289 -33.92 2.14 14.55
CA TYR A 289 -34.93 3.16 14.29
C TYR A 289 -36.32 2.55 14.10
N MET A 290 -36.41 1.34 13.51
CA MET A 290 -37.67 0.62 13.41
C MET A 290 -38.27 0.27 14.76
N VAL A 291 -37.45 -0.10 15.73
CA VAL A 291 -37.89 -0.33 17.11
C VAL A 291 -38.49 0.97 17.70
N PHE A 292 -37.85 2.08 17.40
CA PHE A 292 -38.29 3.40 17.80
C PHE A 292 -39.67 3.76 17.29
N MET A 293 -39.86 3.54 15.97
CA MET A 293 -41.09 3.83 15.26
C MET A 293 -42.26 2.96 15.73
N MET A 294 -41.98 1.68 16.10
CA MET A 294 -43.05 0.81 16.65
C MET A 294 -43.66 1.31 17.93
N LYS A 295 -42.88 1.95 18.81
CA LYS A 295 -43.40 2.59 20.01
C LYS A 295 -44.38 3.75 19.72
N ARG A 296 -44.24 4.36 18.54
CA ARG A 296 -45.07 5.51 18.08
C ARG A 296 -46.18 5.09 17.13
N SER A 297 -46.37 3.80 16.89
CA SER A 297 -47.39 3.31 15.97
C SER A 297 -48.76 3.87 16.26
N LYS A 298 -49.17 3.90 17.55
CA LYS A 298 -50.46 4.51 17.97
C LYS A 298 -50.56 5.99 17.62
N GLU A 299 -49.51 6.76 17.86
CA GLU A 299 -49.47 8.18 17.59
C GLU A 299 -49.68 8.45 16.08
N TYR A 300 -48.96 7.70 15.22
CA TYR A 300 -49.10 7.81 13.78
C TYR A 300 -50.51 7.36 13.30
N GLY A 301 -51.04 6.32 13.91
CA GLY A 301 -52.41 5.86 13.66
C GLY A 301 -53.46 6.95 13.96
N VAL A 302 -53.37 7.57 15.12
CA VAL A 302 -54.26 8.67 15.53
C VAL A 302 -54.07 9.86 14.57
N LYS A 303 -52.83 10.30 14.29
CA LYS A 303 -52.57 11.42 13.36
C LYS A 303 -53.18 11.14 11.98
N LYS A 304 -53.14 9.92 11.47
CA LYS A 304 -53.76 9.53 10.21
C LYS A 304 -55.26 9.64 10.22
N VAL A 305 -55.90 9.23 11.32
CA VAL A 305 -57.36 9.40 11.48
C VAL A 305 -57.75 10.86 11.47
N PHE A 306 -56.87 11.73 12.00
CA PHE A 306 -57.05 13.22 11.95
C PHE A 306 -56.55 13.89 10.67
N GLY A 307 -56.32 13.12 9.58
CA GLY A 307 -56.00 13.64 8.25
C GLY A 307 -54.52 13.91 7.94
N LEU A 308 -53.56 13.27 8.65
CA LEU A 308 -52.15 13.41 8.34
C LEU A 308 -51.85 12.90 6.91
N GLN A 309 -51.45 13.81 6.04
CA GLN A 309 -51.10 13.55 4.66
C GLN A 309 -49.74 12.88 4.53
N ARG A 310 -49.44 12.34 3.34
CA ARG A 310 -48.21 11.56 3.02
C ARG A 310 -46.94 12.38 3.18
N LEU A 311 -46.89 13.57 2.62
CA LEU A 311 -45.68 14.43 2.64
C LEU A 311 -45.32 14.93 4.05
N PRO A 312 -46.24 15.47 4.89
CA PRO A 312 -45.93 15.77 6.28
C PRO A 312 -45.41 14.59 7.08
N LEU A 313 -45.91 13.36 6.84
CA LEU A 313 -45.40 12.16 7.50
C LEU A 313 -43.94 11.87 7.08
N PHE A 314 -43.62 11.95 5.79
CA PHE A 314 -42.26 11.78 5.28
C PHE A 314 -41.32 12.83 5.88
N LEU A 315 -41.69 14.10 5.81
CA LEU A 315 -40.89 15.20 6.35
C LEU A 315 -40.62 15.07 7.85
N GLN A 316 -41.61 14.59 8.62
CA GLN A 316 -41.42 14.36 10.04
C GLN A 316 -40.34 13.26 10.28
N ILE A 317 -40.45 12.12 9.59
CA ILE A 317 -39.47 11.01 9.69
C ILE A 317 -38.09 11.47 9.21
N TRP A 318 -38.05 12.20 8.10
CA TRP A 318 -36.79 12.69 7.52
C TRP A 318 -36.07 13.69 8.44
N ILE A 319 -36.78 14.64 9.07
CA ILE A 319 -36.20 15.59 10.02
C ILE A 319 -35.66 14.89 11.26
N GLU A 320 -36.38 13.87 11.78
CA GLU A 320 -35.88 13.07 12.91
C GLU A 320 -34.58 12.35 12.57
N ASN A 321 -34.51 11.70 11.37
CA ASN A 321 -33.30 11.03 10.88
C ASN A 321 -32.18 12.03 10.56
N LEU A 322 -32.50 13.22 10.08
CA LEU A 322 -31.53 14.30 9.81
C LEU A 322 -30.83 14.74 11.12
N LEU A 323 -31.57 14.93 12.20
CA LEU A 323 -31.01 15.29 13.51
C LEU A 323 -30.09 14.19 14.03
N LEU A 324 -30.48 12.92 13.89
CA LEU A 324 -29.66 11.80 14.32
C LEU A 324 -28.40 11.64 13.46
N ALA A 325 -28.53 11.78 12.14
CA ALA A 325 -27.41 11.72 11.20
C ALA A 325 -26.41 12.86 11.43
N PHE A 326 -26.92 14.07 11.68
CA PHE A 326 -26.08 15.22 12.01
C PHE A 326 -25.30 15.00 13.31
N ALA A 327 -25.98 14.55 14.37
CA ALA A 327 -25.32 14.23 15.63
C ALA A 327 -24.30 13.08 15.49
N ALA A 328 -24.64 12.06 14.70
CA ALA A 328 -23.72 10.94 14.42
C ALA A 328 -22.50 11.40 13.62
N LEU A 329 -22.68 12.29 12.65
CA LEU A 329 -21.58 12.86 11.86
C LEU A 329 -20.65 13.71 12.72
N LEU A 330 -21.18 14.56 13.60
CA LEU A 330 -20.36 15.32 14.57
C LEU A 330 -19.57 14.38 15.48
N THR A 331 -20.22 13.33 15.99
CA THR A 331 -19.54 12.33 16.81
C THR A 331 -18.48 11.58 16.00
N ALA A 332 -18.75 11.27 14.73
CA ALA A 332 -17.80 10.63 13.84
C ALA A 332 -16.54 11.49 13.61
N TRP A 333 -16.70 12.79 13.40
CA TRP A 333 -15.57 13.72 13.29
C TRP A 333 -14.77 13.83 14.58
N LEU A 334 -15.41 13.83 15.75
CA LEU A 334 -14.72 13.77 17.04
C LEU A 334 -13.92 12.46 17.19
N LEU A 335 -14.47 11.33 16.75
CA LEU A 335 -13.76 10.06 16.75
C LEU A 335 -12.57 10.06 15.80
N ILE A 336 -12.71 10.64 14.60
CA ILE A 336 -11.62 10.78 13.61
C ILE A 336 -10.48 11.59 14.22
N GLU A 337 -10.79 12.73 14.84
CA GLU A 337 -9.78 13.58 15.49
C GLU A 337 -9.07 12.86 16.63
N ALA A 338 -9.84 12.19 17.50
CA ALA A 338 -9.27 11.43 18.62
C ALA A 338 -8.41 10.23 18.19
N THR A 339 -8.65 9.69 16.99
CA THR A 339 -7.91 8.52 16.46
C THR A 339 -6.91 8.87 15.35
N GLN A 340 -6.64 10.16 15.11
CA GLN A 340 -5.77 10.60 14.02
C GLN A 340 -4.36 9.98 14.07
N VAL A 341 -3.72 9.97 15.25
CA VAL A 341 -2.38 9.41 15.42
C VAL A 341 -2.32 7.88 15.17
N PRO A 342 -3.16 7.04 15.80
CA PRO A 342 -3.14 5.61 15.52
C PRO A 342 -3.55 5.28 14.07
N VAL A 343 -4.47 6.04 13.48
CA VAL A 343 -4.89 5.84 12.09
C VAL A 343 -3.77 6.21 11.12
N SER A 344 -3.06 7.31 11.33
CA SER A 344 -1.93 7.68 10.48
C SER A 344 -0.80 6.65 10.53
N ARG A 345 -0.54 6.05 11.69
CA ARG A 345 0.41 4.93 11.83
C ARG A 345 -0.07 3.66 11.11
N LEU A 346 -1.37 3.35 11.21
CA LEU A 346 -1.97 2.19 10.55
C LEU A 346 -1.92 2.32 9.03
N MET A 347 -2.20 3.52 8.51
CA MET A 347 -2.21 3.82 7.08
C MET A 347 -0.83 4.16 6.53
N ASN A 348 0.18 4.32 7.41
CA ASN A 348 1.52 4.79 7.08
C ASN A 348 1.52 6.13 6.31
N GLU A 349 0.50 6.94 6.52
CA GLU A 349 0.31 8.24 5.86
C GLU A 349 -0.41 9.23 6.78
N GLN A 350 -0.03 10.51 6.66
CA GLN A 350 -0.78 11.60 7.27
C GLN A 350 -1.86 12.08 6.30
N ILE A 351 -3.12 11.93 6.68
CA ILE A 351 -4.24 12.37 5.86
C ILE A 351 -4.66 13.75 6.35
N SER A 352 -4.26 14.79 5.62
CA SER A 352 -4.65 16.18 5.90
C SER A 352 -6.13 16.44 5.56
N TYR A 353 -6.70 17.48 6.17
CA TYR A 353 -8.04 17.95 5.83
C TYR A 353 -8.07 18.57 4.42
N SER A 354 -9.17 18.33 3.70
CA SER A 354 -9.33 18.80 2.33
C SER A 354 -10.77 19.26 2.05
N ALA A 355 -10.98 19.92 0.91
CA ALA A 355 -12.33 20.32 0.45
C ALA A 355 -13.26 19.09 0.28
N PHE A 356 -12.71 17.92 0.00
CA PHE A 356 -13.45 16.66 -0.11
C PHE A 356 -14.17 16.30 1.21
N ASP A 357 -13.63 16.63 2.36
CA ASP A 357 -14.23 16.36 3.66
C ASP A 357 -15.57 17.07 3.84
N TRP A 358 -15.67 18.32 3.34
CA TRP A 358 -16.91 19.07 3.32
C TRP A 358 -17.93 18.48 2.35
N GLN A 359 -17.49 18.10 1.15
CA GLN A 359 -18.35 17.47 0.14
C GLN A 359 -18.90 16.14 0.67
N LEU A 360 -18.06 15.33 1.29
CA LEU A 360 -18.42 14.05 1.88
C LEU A 360 -19.40 14.23 3.03
N SER A 361 -19.13 15.16 3.93
CA SER A 361 -20.01 15.47 5.07
C SER A 361 -21.39 15.94 4.62
N LEU A 362 -21.43 16.83 3.62
CA LEU A 362 -22.68 17.30 3.01
C LEU A 362 -23.45 16.15 2.35
N GLY A 363 -22.73 15.29 1.62
CA GLY A 363 -23.31 14.09 1.01
C GLY A 363 -23.95 13.18 2.04
N PHE A 364 -23.30 12.91 3.17
CA PHE A 364 -23.88 12.11 4.25
C PHE A 364 -25.07 12.77 4.91
N ILE A 365 -25.04 14.09 5.16
CA ILE A 365 -26.18 14.81 5.77
C ILE A 365 -27.43 14.74 4.89
N ILE A 366 -27.28 14.72 3.57
CA ILE A 366 -28.40 14.67 2.63
C ILE A 366 -28.84 13.22 2.39
N LEU A 367 -27.90 12.33 2.05
CA LEU A 367 -28.20 10.98 1.56
C LEU A 367 -28.62 10.03 2.67
N LEU A 368 -27.96 10.07 3.84
CA LEU A 368 -28.26 9.12 4.92
C LEU A 368 -29.69 9.27 5.47
N PRO A 369 -30.18 10.49 5.82
CA PRO A 369 -31.56 10.65 6.28
C PRO A 369 -32.57 10.23 5.22
N LEU A 370 -32.26 10.47 3.93
CA LEU A 370 -33.13 10.05 2.84
C LEU A 370 -33.26 8.53 2.79
N VAL A 371 -32.13 7.82 2.70
CA VAL A 371 -32.10 6.35 2.62
C VAL A 371 -32.74 5.70 3.86
N THR A 372 -32.39 6.19 5.05
CA THR A 372 -32.90 5.61 6.31
C THR A 372 -34.35 5.92 6.56
N SER A 373 -34.94 6.94 5.92
CA SER A 373 -36.35 7.29 6.05
C SER A 373 -37.27 6.54 5.09
N ILE A 374 -36.73 6.03 3.96
CA ILE A 374 -37.55 5.35 2.93
C ILE A 374 -38.36 4.18 3.50
N TYR A 375 -37.67 3.22 4.13
CA TYR A 375 -38.33 2.04 4.64
C TYR A 375 -39.36 2.33 5.75
N PRO A 376 -39.04 3.11 6.81
CA PRO A 376 -40.03 3.52 7.81
C PRO A 376 -41.24 4.25 7.21
N TYR A 377 -40.99 5.17 6.26
CA TYR A 377 -42.06 5.90 5.57
C TYR A 377 -42.98 4.96 4.79
N ILE A 378 -42.42 4.08 3.91
CA ILE A 378 -43.22 3.12 3.14
C ILE A 378 -44.11 2.32 4.07
N ARG A 379 -43.51 1.77 5.13
CA ARG A 379 -44.23 0.96 6.10
C ARG A 379 -45.40 1.70 6.74
N TYR A 380 -45.17 2.86 7.31
CA TYR A 380 -46.22 3.61 8.03
C TYR A 380 -47.21 4.29 7.09
N ASN A 381 -46.82 4.60 5.86
CA ASN A 381 -47.72 5.12 4.86
C ASN A 381 -48.79 4.10 4.45
N TYR A 382 -48.43 2.85 4.30
CA TYR A 382 -49.34 1.78 3.83
C TYR A 382 -50.05 1.03 4.97
N LEU A 383 -49.67 1.19 6.24
CA LEU A 383 -50.32 0.58 7.36
C LEU A 383 -51.72 1.24 7.62
N PRO A 384 -52.82 0.44 7.66
CA PRO A 384 -54.13 0.99 8.02
C PRO A 384 -54.13 1.60 9.43
N PRO A 385 -54.82 2.75 9.67
CA PRO A 385 -54.84 3.39 10.96
C PRO A 385 -55.32 2.47 12.10
N ILE A 386 -56.34 1.63 11.85
CA ILE A 386 -56.88 0.70 12.83
C ILE A 386 -55.86 -0.34 13.32
N VAL A 387 -54.99 -0.81 12.40
CA VAL A 387 -53.93 -1.75 12.74
C VAL A 387 -52.85 -1.07 13.56
N SER A 388 -52.56 0.20 13.25
CA SER A 388 -51.57 1.00 13.99
C SER A 388 -52.02 1.30 15.42
N ILE A 389 -53.35 1.45 15.66
CA ILE A 389 -53.93 1.75 16.96
C ILE A 389 -54.15 0.48 17.82
N ARG A 390 -54.61 -0.64 17.20
CA ARG A 390 -54.97 -1.87 17.93
C ARG A 390 -53.74 -2.74 18.32
N SER A 391 -52.67 -2.71 17.58
CA SER A 391 -51.60 -3.74 17.71
C SER A 391 -50.29 -3.22 18.22
N ILE A 392 -50.03 -3.40 19.49
CA ILE A 392 -48.67 -3.49 20.03
C ILE A 392 -48.14 -4.95 19.91
N THR A 393 -49.03 -5.95 19.74
CA THR A 393 -48.73 -7.35 20.07
C THR A 393 -48.55 -8.34 18.92
N SER A 394 -48.88 -8.04 17.67
CA SER A 394 -48.96 -9.15 16.67
C SER A 394 -48.45 -8.82 15.24
N ASN A 395 -47.44 -8.00 15.05
CA ASN A 395 -46.97 -7.77 13.70
C ASN A 395 -45.80 -8.71 13.36
N ARG A 396 -46.10 -9.99 13.00
CA ARG A 396 -45.07 -10.97 12.54
C ARG A 396 -44.21 -10.41 11.43
N HIS A 397 -44.80 -9.67 10.48
CA HIS A 397 -44.06 -9.01 9.41
C HIS A 397 -42.97 -8.04 9.91
N ALA A 398 -43.21 -7.26 10.93
CA ALA A 398 -42.21 -6.35 11.50
C ALA A 398 -41.03 -7.07 12.11
N ILE A 399 -41.30 -8.21 12.72
CA ILE A 399 -40.23 -9.02 13.31
C ILE A 399 -39.41 -9.67 12.22
N THR A 400 -40.03 -10.16 11.17
CA THR A 400 -39.33 -10.78 10.01
C THR A 400 -38.38 -9.81 9.33
N VAL A 401 -38.83 -8.61 8.98
CA VAL A 401 -38.00 -7.62 8.30
C VAL A 401 -36.78 -7.21 9.14
N ARG A 402 -36.96 -7.01 10.44
CA ARG A 402 -35.83 -6.71 11.34
C ARG A 402 -34.82 -7.86 11.41
N MET A 403 -35.33 -9.11 11.43
CA MET A 403 -34.44 -10.27 11.37
C MET A 403 -33.73 -10.38 10.04
N THR A 404 -34.36 -9.96 8.96
CA THR A 404 -33.71 -9.89 7.64
C THR A 404 -32.58 -8.85 7.63
N PHE A 405 -32.77 -7.66 8.21
CA PHE A 405 -31.68 -6.69 8.35
C PHE A 405 -30.54 -7.21 9.22
N LEU A 406 -30.88 -7.85 10.35
CA LEU A 406 -29.89 -8.48 11.21
C LEU A 406 -29.14 -9.60 10.50
N PHE A 407 -29.83 -10.39 9.71
CA PHE A 407 -29.25 -11.45 8.88
C PHE A 407 -28.21 -10.91 7.90
N PHE A 408 -28.52 -9.88 7.11
CA PHE A 408 -27.56 -9.25 6.23
C PHE A 408 -26.39 -8.62 6.98
N GLN A 409 -26.64 -7.99 8.12
CA GLN A 409 -25.61 -7.45 8.98
C GLN A 409 -24.64 -8.53 9.46
N TYR A 410 -25.15 -9.71 9.86
CA TYR A 410 -24.31 -10.83 10.26
C TYR A 410 -23.53 -11.42 9.07
N ILE A 411 -24.12 -11.51 7.88
CA ILE A 411 -23.38 -11.95 6.69
C ILE A 411 -22.14 -11.07 6.50
N ILE A 412 -22.30 -9.75 6.52
CA ILE A 412 -21.20 -8.80 6.32
C ILE A 412 -20.17 -8.92 7.46
N THR A 413 -20.61 -9.01 8.70
CA THR A 413 -19.70 -9.13 9.85
C THR A 413 -18.91 -10.42 9.83
N ILE A 414 -19.55 -11.55 9.51
CA ILE A 414 -18.91 -12.86 9.39
C ILE A 414 -17.91 -12.84 8.22
N LEU A 415 -18.31 -12.24 7.09
CA LEU A 415 -17.44 -12.07 5.92
C LEU A 415 -16.16 -11.31 6.28
N LEU A 416 -16.29 -10.15 6.91
CA LEU A 416 -15.14 -9.33 7.33
C LEU A 416 -14.24 -10.07 8.32
N LEU A 417 -14.83 -10.87 9.22
CA LEU A 417 -14.07 -11.70 10.15
C LEU A 417 -13.29 -12.80 9.45
N ILE A 418 -13.93 -13.54 8.52
CA ILE A 418 -13.25 -14.60 7.76
C ILE A 418 -12.08 -14.00 6.98
N LEU A 419 -12.29 -12.87 6.30
CA LEU A 419 -11.24 -12.15 5.58
C LEU A 419 -10.12 -11.71 6.52
N SER A 420 -10.45 -11.14 7.67
CA SER A 420 -9.47 -10.70 8.68
C SER A 420 -8.59 -11.87 9.18
N PHE A 421 -9.20 -13.01 9.51
CA PHE A 421 -8.44 -14.20 9.94
C PHE A 421 -7.58 -14.77 8.83
N TYR A 422 -8.11 -14.81 7.61
CA TYR A 422 -7.37 -15.31 6.47
C TYR A 422 -6.14 -14.44 6.17
N PHE A 423 -6.32 -13.11 6.05
CA PHE A 423 -5.20 -12.20 5.76
C PHE A 423 -4.19 -12.14 6.90
N GLY A 424 -4.65 -12.21 8.15
CA GLY A 424 -3.74 -12.31 9.30
C GLY A 424 -2.89 -13.58 9.27
N LYS A 425 -3.51 -14.73 8.95
CA LYS A 425 -2.81 -16.02 8.82
C LYS A 425 -1.89 -16.05 7.60
N GLN A 426 -2.32 -15.48 6.46
CA GLN A 426 -1.51 -15.34 5.24
C GLN A 426 -0.27 -14.47 5.53
N LEU A 427 -0.43 -13.33 6.18
CA LEU A 427 0.69 -12.48 6.56
C LEU A 427 1.67 -13.20 7.49
N HIS A 428 1.15 -13.91 8.51
CA HIS A 428 1.98 -14.70 9.41
C HIS A 428 2.76 -15.78 8.64
N PHE A 429 2.13 -16.44 7.70
CA PHE A 429 2.79 -17.42 6.83
C PHE A 429 3.91 -16.77 6.01
N LEU A 430 3.63 -15.63 5.33
CA LEU A 430 4.63 -14.94 4.52
C LEU A 430 5.83 -14.46 5.33
N LEU A 431 5.60 -13.92 6.54
CA LEU A 431 6.67 -13.42 7.41
C LEU A 431 7.53 -14.53 8.06
N ASN A 432 6.97 -15.74 8.18
CA ASN A 432 7.68 -16.88 8.81
C ASN A 432 8.17 -17.93 7.81
N THR A 433 7.88 -17.75 6.51
CA THR A 433 8.43 -18.64 5.49
C THR A 433 9.84 -18.19 5.15
N SER A 434 10.80 -19.12 5.19
CA SER A 434 12.18 -18.81 4.80
C SER A 434 12.24 -18.38 3.34
N PRO A 435 12.85 -17.23 3.02
CA PRO A 435 13.03 -16.80 1.65
C PRO A 435 14.10 -17.60 0.89
N GLY A 436 14.77 -18.55 1.54
CA GLY A 436 15.84 -19.39 0.96
C GLY A 436 17.25 -18.81 1.12
N TYR A 437 17.39 -17.74 1.92
CA TYR A 437 18.68 -17.13 2.24
C TYR A 437 18.68 -16.58 3.66
N ARG A 438 19.87 -16.30 4.18
CA ARG A 438 20.05 -15.69 5.51
C ARG A 438 19.61 -14.22 5.49
N THR A 439 18.69 -13.86 6.36
CA THR A 439 18.20 -12.48 6.54
C THR A 439 18.70 -11.85 7.84
N GLU A 440 19.02 -12.67 8.82
CA GLU A 440 19.34 -12.25 10.19
C GLU A 440 20.77 -11.71 10.30
N ARG A 441 20.91 -10.64 11.06
CA ARG A 441 22.20 -10.05 11.43
C ARG A 441 23.07 -9.60 10.23
N ILE A 442 22.45 -9.27 9.13
CA ILE A 442 23.10 -8.63 7.99
C ILE A 442 22.71 -7.16 8.00
N LEU A 443 23.73 -6.32 8.08
CA LEU A 443 23.64 -4.87 8.06
C LEU A 443 24.11 -4.36 6.71
N ARG A 444 23.33 -3.47 6.09
CA ARG A 444 23.79 -2.68 4.96
C ARG A 444 24.15 -1.29 5.47
N ALA A 445 25.40 -0.87 5.25
CA ALA A 445 25.93 0.44 5.60
C ALA A 445 26.52 1.13 4.39
N GLU A 446 26.20 2.39 4.20
CA GLU A 446 26.82 3.26 3.18
C GLU A 446 28.03 3.91 3.84
N LEU A 447 29.21 3.32 3.63
CA LEU A 447 30.47 3.78 4.24
C LEU A 447 31.34 4.58 3.27
N LEU A 448 30.95 4.69 2.01
CA LEU A 448 31.62 5.52 1.00
C LEU A 448 30.62 6.58 0.53
N HIS A 449 30.80 7.80 1.00
CA HIS A 449 29.95 8.94 0.62
C HIS A 449 30.39 9.58 -0.70
N GLU A 450 31.13 8.84 -1.51
CA GLU A 450 31.64 9.36 -2.73
C GLU A 450 30.63 9.25 -3.86
N ASN A 451 30.46 10.33 -4.54
CA ASN A 451 29.51 10.48 -5.62
C ASN A 451 29.93 9.62 -6.82
N LYS A 452 29.09 8.64 -7.19
CA LYS A 452 29.34 7.65 -8.26
C LYS A 452 29.71 8.27 -9.62
N ASN A 453 29.42 9.54 -9.82
CA ASN A 453 29.64 10.24 -11.10
C ASN A 453 30.98 10.97 -11.25
N TYR A 454 31.76 11.13 -10.18
CA TYR A 454 33.11 11.71 -10.27
C TYR A 454 34.13 10.82 -11.00
N LEU A 455 33.80 9.54 -11.21
CA LEU A 455 34.69 8.54 -11.77
C LEU A 455 35.31 8.88 -13.13
N ARG A 456 34.72 9.78 -13.90
CA ARG A 456 35.21 10.17 -15.24
C ARG A 456 35.94 11.51 -15.30
N SER A 457 35.78 12.39 -14.29
CA SER A 457 36.38 13.73 -14.27
C SER A 457 37.40 13.92 -13.15
N ASP A 458 37.66 12.90 -12.33
CA ASP A 458 38.55 12.97 -11.20
C ASP A 458 40.03 13.15 -11.66
N THR A 459 40.71 14.10 -11.01
CA THR A 459 42.16 14.16 -11.09
C THR A 459 42.76 12.88 -10.48
N GLU A 460 43.95 12.51 -10.92
CA GLU A 460 44.63 11.31 -10.42
C GLU A 460 44.82 11.37 -8.88
N GLU A 461 45.01 12.55 -8.31
CA GLU A 461 45.11 12.81 -6.88
C GLU A 461 43.83 12.45 -6.14
N LYS A 462 42.65 12.93 -6.59
CA LYS A 462 41.33 12.60 -5.99
C LYS A 462 40.99 11.13 -6.08
N ARG A 463 41.38 10.46 -7.20
CA ARG A 463 41.21 9.04 -7.37
C ARG A 463 42.05 8.25 -6.36
N ASN A 464 43.31 8.66 -6.13
CA ASN A 464 44.18 8.02 -5.17
C ASN A 464 43.72 8.23 -3.73
N GLU A 465 43.23 9.40 -3.37
CA GLU A 465 42.61 9.66 -2.06
C GLU A 465 41.40 8.76 -1.82
N ARG A 466 40.56 8.56 -2.83
CA ARG A 466 39.40 7.67 -2.76
C ARG A 466 39.81 6.21 -2.51
N PHE A 467 40.75 5.70 -3.28
CA PHE A 467 41.26 4.36 -3.05
C PHE A 467 41.86 4.20 -1.67
N ALA A 468 42.61 5.18 -1.19
CA ALA A 468 43.17 5.17 0.17
C ALA A 468 42.07 5.12 1.24
N ARG A 469 40.99 5.91 1.09
CA ARG A 469 39.82 5.85 1.99
C ARG A 469 39.10 4.49 1.94
N GLN A 470 38.89 3.97 0.75
CA GLN A 470 38.27 2.65 0.57
C GLN A 470 39.12 1.56 1.24
N ASP A 471 40.42 1.58 1.07
CA ASP A 471 41.32 0.61 1.70
C ASP A 471 41.39 0.78 3.21
N ARG A 472 41.30 2.01 3.71
CA ARG A 472 41.18 2.25 5.16
C ARG A 472 39.89 1.70 5.75
N ILE A 473 38.72 1.86 5.05
CA ILE A 473 37.47 1.26 5.47
C ILE A 473 37.58 -0.27 5.52
N LYS A 474 38.10 -0.90 4.47
CA LYS A 474 38.31 -2.35 4.41
C LYS A 474 39.18 -2.86 5.56
N GLN A 475 40.26 -2.12 5.86
CA GLN A 475 41.15 -2.42 6.98
C GLN A 475 40.38 -2.36 8.32
N LEU A 476 39.64 -1.27 8.57
CA LEU A 476 38.87 -1.12 9.81
C LEU A 476 37.78 -2.20 9.95
N LEU A 477 37.12 -2.56 8.87
CA LEU A 477 36.14 -3.66 8.89
C LEU A 477 36.78 -5.01 9.25
N ASN A 478 38.01 -5.28 8.76
CA ASN A 478 38.75 -6.48 9.09
C ASN A 478 39.31 -6.47 10.55
N GLU A 479 39.58 -5.32 11.13
CA GLU A 479 40.05 -5.14 12.50
C GLU A 479 38.94 -5.33 13.54
N CYS A 480 37.66 -5.25 13.15
CA CYS A 480 36.55 -5.38 14.08
C CYS A 480 36.25 -6.87 14.41
N PRO A 481 36.49 -7.36 15.66
CA PRO A 481 36.32 -8.76 16.00
C PRO A 481 34.86 -9.22 16.06
N HIS A 482 33.92 -8.27 16.01
CA HIS A 482 32.48 -8.51 16.10
C HIS A 482 31.80 -8.65 14.73
N ILE A 483 32.56 -8.41 13.65
CA ILE A 483 32.13 -8.63 12.26
C ILE A 483 32.49 -10.07 11.89
N GLU A 484 31.49 -10.84 11.47
CA GLU A 484 31.67 -12.22 11.02
C GLU A 484 32.28 -12.22 9.61
N MET A 485 31.71 -11.46 8.70
CA MET A 485 32.20 -11.22 7.36
C MET A 485 31.57 -9.95 6.78
N TRP A 486 32.18 -9.42 5.74
CA TRP A 486 31.63 -8.30 4.99
C TRP A 486 31.92 -8.44 3.50
N MET A 487 31.11 -7.79 2.70
CA MET A 487 31.36 -7.61 1.26
C MET A 487 30.99 -6.19 0.83
N ASN A 488 31.68 -5.71 -0.17
CA ASN A 488 31.33 -4.52 -0.90
C ASN A 488 30.69 -4.94 -2.21
N SER A 489 29.43 -4.59 -2.43
CA SER A 489 28.70 -5.06 -3.60
C SER A 489 27.70 -4.02 -4.08
N HIS A 490 27.57 -3.94 -5.40
CA HIS A 490 26.52 -3.20 -6.07
C HIS A 490 25.16 -3.92 -5.95
N TYR A 491 25.17 -5.22 -5.74
CA TYR A 491 24.00 -6.07 -5.70
C TYR A 491 23.71 -6.55 -4.28
N SER A 492 22.47 -6.38 -3.84
CA SER A 492 21.91 -7.03 -2.67
C SER A 492 21.06 -8.23 -3.10
N ILE A 493 20.77 -9.15 -2.20
CA ILE A 493 19.92 -10.30 -2.49
C ILE A 493 18.51 -9.90 -2.92
N LEU A 494 18.03 -8.73 -2.46
CA LEU A 494 16.72 -8.17 -2.78
C LEU A 494 16.76 -7.18 -3.94
N ARG A 495 17.93 -6.71 -4.33
CA ARG A 495 18.11 -5.58 -5.23
C ARG A 495 19.22 -5.83 -6.22
N GLY A 496 19.00 -5.29 -7.39
CA GLY A 496 19.96 -5.39 -8.47
C GLY A 496 19.77 -6.64 -9.32
N GLY A 497 20.41 -6.63 -10.44
CA GLY A 497 20.27 -7.62 -11.49
C GLY A 497 19.35 -7.11 -12.60
N SER A 498 19.66 -7.51 -13.79
CA SER A 498 18.90 -7.20 -15.00
C SER A 498 18.32 -8.47 -15.57
N ILE A 499 17.15 -8.41 -16.19
CA ILE A 499 16.66 -9.53 -16.96
C ILE A 499 17.46 -9.58 -18.25
N CYS A 500 18.25 -10.65 -18.41
CA CYS A 500 19.01 -10.90 -19.63
C CYS A 500 18.42 -12.10 -20.36
N MET A 501 18.43 -12.04 -21.70
CA MET A 501 18.02 -13.17 -22.51
C MET A 501 19.20 -14.15 -22.63
N LEU A 502 19.09 -15.28 -21.97
CA LEU A 502 20.08 -16.35 -22.04
C LEU A 502 19.59 -17.47 -22.95
N LEU A 503 20.54 -18.07 -23.66
CA LEU A 503 20.32 -19.17 -24.58
C LEU A 503 21.14 -20.39 -24.12
N ASN A 504 20.55 -21.57 -24.29
CA ASN A 504 21.27 -22.82 -24.13
C ASN A 504 22.03 -23.20 -25.44
N ASP A 505 22.67 -24.34 -25.43
CA ASP A 505 23.36 -24.93 -26.61
C ASP A 505 22.42 -25.30 -27.76
N GLN A 506 21.11 -25.43 -27.50
CA GLN A 506 20.05 -25.69 -28.48
C GLN A 506 19.31 -24.41 -28.91
N ASP A 507 19.86 -23.22 -28.59
CA ASP A 507 19.23 -21.91 -28.86
C ASP A 507 17.87 -21.70 -28.22
N THR A 508 17.54 -22.44 -27.16
CA THR A 508 16.35 -22.18 -26.35
C THR A 508 16.54 -20.91 -25.56
N ARG A 509 15.66 -19.94 -25.78
CA ARG A 509 15.73 -18.60 -25.17
C ARG A 509 14.92 -18.54 -23.88
N GLN A 510 15.55 -18.04 -22.82
CA GLN A 510 14.88 -17.83 -21.53
C GLN A 510 15.28 -16.48 -20.93
N PRO A 511 14.30 -15.65 -20.53
CA PRO A 511 14.60 -14.44 -19.76
C PRO A 511 14.98 -14.86 -18.32
N MET A 512 16.15 -14.42 -17.86
CA MET A 512 16.66 -14.74 -16.52
C MET A 512 17.06 -13.48 -15.77
N LEU A 513 16.72 -13.42 -14.50
CA LEU A 513 17.26 -12.41 -13.61
C LEU A 513 18.76 -12.67 -13.45
N THR A 514 19.60 -11.79 -13.99
CA THR A 514 21.05 -11.96 -14.01
C THR A 514 21.70 -10.97 -13.04
N LEU A 515 22.48 -11.52 -12.09
CA LEU A 515 23.26 -10.76 -11.12
C LEU A 515 24.75 -10.94 -11.40
N PHE A 516 25.56 -9.98 -10.93
CA PHE A 516 27.03 -10.00 -11.09
C PHE A 516 27.70 -9.97 -9.71
N PRO A 517 27.54 -11.02 -8.90
CA PRO A 517 28.04 -11.06 -7.54
C PRO A 517 29.52 -11.46 -7.47
N SER A 518 30.17 -11.09 -6.36
CA SER A 518 31.41 -11.72 -5.93
C SER A 518 31.15 -13.05 -5.21
N PRO A 519 32.15 -13.92 -5.02
CA PRO A 519 31.97 -15.19 -4.30
C PRO A 519 31.46 -15.03 -2.86
N GLN A 520 31.81 -13.93 -2.21
CA GLN A 520 31.37 -13.60 -0.85
C GLN A 520 29.84 -13.46 -0.75
N PHE A 521 29.15 -13.12 -1.84
CA PHE A 521 27.70 -13.04 -1.91
C PHE A 521 27.03 -14.34 -1.49
N PHE A 522 27.50 -15.46 -1.99
CA PHE A 522 26.93 -16.78 -1.68
C PHE A 522 27.17 -17.18 -0.23
N GLN A 523 28.32 -16.80 0.34
CA GLN A 523 28.67 -17.06 1.72
C GLN A 523 27.90 -16.17 2.69
N LEU A 524 27.80 -14.86 2.40
CA LEU A 524 27.11 -13.89 3.25
C LEU A 524 25.63 -14.26 3.44
N TYR A 525 24.98 -14.67 2.35
CA TYR A 525 23.57 -15.03 2.36
C TYR A 525 23.30 -16.51 2.63
N ASP A 526 24.35 -17.31 2.88
CA ASP A 526 24.27 -18.75 3.13
C ASP A 526 23.47 -19.49 2.04
N LEU A 527 23.78 -19.18 0.76
CA LEU A 527 23.11 -19.79 -0.37
C LEU A 527 23.62 -21.22 -0.58
N LYS A 528 22.69 -22.18 -0.55
CA LYS A 528 23.02 -23.60 -0.66
C LYS A 528 23.43 -23.97 -2.07
N VAL A 529 24.67 -24.46 -2.22
CA VAL A 529 25.17 -25.03 -3.48
C VAL A 529 24.70 -26.48 -3.56
N LEU A 530 24.03 -26.84 -4.65
CA LEU A 530 23.51 -28.18 -4.90
C LEU A 530 24.52 -29.06 -5.67
N GLU A 531 25.15 -28.48 -6.71
CA GLU A 531 26.15 -29.18 -7.55
C GLU A 531 27.25 -28.18 -7.93
N GLY A 532 28.47 -28.65 -8.09
CA GLY A 532 29.64 -27.84 -8.45
C GLY A 532 30.20 -27.04 -7.28
N GLU A 533 31.02 -26.04 -7.58
CA GLU A 533 31.67 -25.17 -6.59
C GLU A 533 31.64 -23.71 -7.06
N ILE A 534 31.44 -22.78 -6.11
CA ILE A 534 31.51 -21.34 -6.39
C ILE A 534 32.99 -20.95 -6.51
N PRO A 535 33.44 -20.43 -7.68
CA PRO A 535 34.81 -20.03 -7.88
C PRO A 535 35.24 -18.93 -6.91
N GLN A 536 36.43 -19.08 -6.33
CA GLN A 536 36.98 -18.13 -5.36
C GLN A 536 38.09 -17.24 -5.95
N LYS A 537 38.71 -17.67 -7.07
CA LYS A 537 39.82 -16.97 -7.72
C LYS A 537 39.49 -16.66 -9.17
N PHE A 538 39.88 -15.48 -9.61
CA PHE A 538 39.67 -15.00 -10.97
C PHE A 538 40.95 -14.34 -11.48
N GLU A 539 41.26 -14.59 -12.74
CA GLU A 539 42.43 -13.99 -13.45
C GLU A 539 42.14 -12.57 -13.95
N GLY A 540 40.96 -12.02 -13.61
CA GLY A 540 40.52 -10.70 -14.03
C GLY A 540 39.05 -10.69 -14.38
N TRP A 541 38.56 -9.56 -14.88
CA TRP A 541 37.14 -9.38 -15.29
C TRP A 541 36.72 -10.22 -16.50
N SER A 542 37.64 -10.72 -17.28
CA SER A 542 37.39 -11.65 -18.39
C SER A 542 37.11 -13.07 -17.98
N ASP A 543 37.50 -13.44 -16.75
CA ASP A 543 37.37 -14.82 -16.19
C ASP A 543 36.06 -15.05 -15.40
N ASN A 544 35.01 -14.30 -15.73
CA ASN A 544 33.73 -14.49 -15.09
C ASN A 544 33.13 -15.87 -15.34
N LYS A 545 32.50 -16.45 -14.33
CA LYS A 545 31.93 -17.80 -14.37
C LYS A 545 30.41 -17.75 -14.20
N MET A 546 29.71 -18.68 -14.87
CA MET A 546 28.26 -18.77 -14.82
C MET A 546 27.80 -19.75 -13.73
N VAL A 547 26.92 -19.28 -12.86
CA VAL A 547 26.21 -20.09 -11.88
C VAL A 547 24.71 -19.92 -12.10
N LEU A 548 23.92 -20.98 -12.00
CA LEU A 548 22.48 -20.96 -12.19
C LEU A 548 21.77 -21.41 -10.92
N ASN A 549 20.53 -20.95 -10.70
CA ASN A 549 19.67 -21.59 -9.73
C ASN A 549 18.96 -22.82 -10.33
N LYS A 550 18.37 -23.64 -9.49
CA LYS A 550 17.64 -24.85 -9.91
C LYS A 550 16.52 -24.55 -10.91
N ALA A 551 15.78 -23.44 -10.71
CA ALA A 551 14.73 -22.99 -11.62
C ALA A 551 15.27 -22.64 -13.01
N ALA A 552 16.44 -22.02 -13.11
CA ALA A 552 17.11 -21.70 -14.38
C ALA A 552 17.57 -22.97 -15.10
N MET A 553 18.15 -23.92 -14.39
CA MET A 553 18.52 -25.23 -14.97
C MET A 553 17.30 -25.90 -15.61
N LYS A 554 16.19 -25.95 -14.89
CA LYS A 554 14.93 -26.52 -15.40
C LYS A 554 14.38 -25.74 -16.60
N ALA A 555 14.42 -24.39 -16.56
CA ALA A 555 13.93 -23.55 -17.66
C ALA A 555 14.75 -23.73 -18.94
N MET A 556 16.06 -24.00 -18.81
CA MET A 556 16.95 -24.29 -19.92
C MET A 556 16.86 -25.76 -20.39
N GLY A 557 16.16 -26.62 -19.68
CA GLY A 557 16.02 -28.05 -20.03
C GLY A 557 17.18 -28.92 -19.56
N TYR A 558 18.06 -28.41 -18.70
CA TYR A 558 19.19 -29.16 -18.18
C TYR A 558 18.81 -29.98 -16.94
N THR A 559 19.35 -31.21 -16.86
CA THR A 559 19.18 -32.11 -15.70
C THR A 559 20.49 -32.37 -14.98
N ARG A 560 21.65 -32.13 -15.61
CA ARG A 560 22.99 -32.35 -15.06
C ARG A 560 23.84 -31.11 -15.29
N LEU A 561 24.70 -30.80 -14.34
CA LEU A 561 25.61 -29.66 -14.42
C LEU A 561 26.61 -29.79 -15.59
N GLU A 562 27.11 -30.99 -15.85
CA GLU A 562 28.09 -31.27 -16.89
C GLU A 562 27.60 -30.90 -18.31
N ASP A 563 26.31 -30.99 -18.55
CA ASP A 563 25.66 -30.71 -19.83
C ASP A 563 25.26 -29.25 -20.01
N ALA A 564 25.39 -28.43 -18.93
CA ALA A 564 24.85 -27.08 -18.89
C ALA A 564 25.83 -26.04 -19.48
N PHE A 565 25.44 -25.51 -20.61
CA PHE A 565 26.14 -24.40 -21.29
C PHE A 565 25.16 -23.29 -21.61
N VAL A 566 25.52 -22.06 -21.27
CA VAL A 566 24.68 -20.88 -21.57
C VAL A 566 25.48 -19.77 -22.20
N ARG A 567 24.80 -19.00 -23.07
CA ARG A 567 25.31 -17.76 -23.59
C ARG A 567 24.26 -16.67 -23.54
N SER A 568 24.65 -15.43 -23.53
CA SER A 568 23.73 -14.32 -23.65
C SER A 568 23.56 -13.85 -25.09
N GLU A 569 22.39 -13.36 -25.42
CA GLU A 569 22.15 -12.74 -26.73
C GLU A 569 22.91 -11.39 -26.86
N SER A 570 23.11 -10.70 -25.75
CA SER A 570 23.84 -9.42 -25.67
C SER A 570 25.04 -9.56 -24.73
N PRO A 571 26.08 -8.73 -24.85
CA PRO A 571 27.21 -8.77 -23.94
C PRO A 571 26.76 -8.58 -22.50
N LEU A 572 27.14 -9.50 -21.59
CA LEU A 572 26.87 -9.41 -20.16
C LEU A 572 27.85 -8.47 -19.46
N TRP A 573 29.09 -8.41 -19.95
CA TRP A 573 30.10 -7.50 -19.45
C TRP A 573 31.04 -7.07 -20.57
N ILE A 574 31.68 -5.93 -20.38
CA ILE A 574 32.73 -5.40 -21.27
C ILE A 574 34.00 -5.31 -20.43
N SER A 575 35.07 -5.99 -20.88
CA SER A 575 36.39 -5.90 -20.30
C SER A 575 37.35 -5.17 -21.27
N VAL A 576 38.40 -4.59 -20.73
CA VAL A 576 39.47 -3.97 -21.54
C VAL A 576 40.67 -4.92 -21.48
N SER A 577 41.11 -5.42 -22.61
CA SER A 577 42.28 -6.30 -22.72
C SER A 577 43.56 -5.54 -22.35
N GLU A 578 44.62 -6.28 -22.06
CA GLU A 578 45.94 -5.68 -21.83
C GLU A 578 46.45 -4.82 -23.01
N LYS A 579 45.88 -5.02 -24.19
CA LYS A 579 46.18 -4.22 -25.39
C LYS A 579 45.29 -2.98 -25.55
N GLY A 580 44.38 -2.73 -24.58
CA GLY A 580 43.44 -1.62 -24.63
C GLY A 580 42.22 -1.84 -25.53
N GLU A 581 42.01 -3.06 -26.04
CA GLU A 581 40.84 -3.43 -26.84
C GLU A 581 39.63 -3.77 -25.93
N MET A 582 38.43 -3.34 -26.33
CA MET A 582 37.21 -3.70 -25.61
C MET A 582 36.83 -5.14 -26.02
N GLU A 583 36.75 -6.03 -25.01
CA GLU A 583 36.28 -7.40 -25.18
C GLU A 583 34.89 -7.56 -24.58
N GLU A 584 33.96 -8.06 -25.39
CA GLU A 584 32.59 -8.35 -25.00
C GLU A 584 32.48 -9.79 -24.45
N GLY A 585 32.10 -9.94 -23.19
CA GLY A 585 31.96 -11.25 -22.58
C GLY A 585 30.51 -11.70 -22.46
N GLY A 586 30.32 -13.01 -22.35
CA GLY A 586 28.98 -13.64 -22.15
C GLY A 586 28.23 -14.00 -23.43
N THR A 587 28.72 -13.59 -24.61
CA THR A 587 28.09 -13.90 -25.92
C THR A 587 28.47 -15.27 -26.49
N LYS A 588 29.52 -15.87 -25.98
CA LYS A 588 29.93 -17.25 -26.31
C LYS A 588 29.35 -18.23 -25.29
N LEU A 589 29.13 -19.48 -25.70
CA LEU A 589 28.74 -20.56 -24.80
C LEU A 589 29.76 -20.73 -23.68
N MET A 590 29.29 -20.61 -22.44
CA MET A 590 30.05 -20.74 -21.21
C MET A 590 29.53 -21.93 -20.42
N PRO A 591 30.39 -22.75 -19.83
CA PRO A 591 29.98 -23.82 -18.95
C PRO A 591 29.37 -23.22 -17.64
N VAL A 592 28.30 -23.83 -17.17
CA VAL A 592 27.78 -23.57 -15.82
C VAL A 592 28.69 -24.30 -14.84
N VAL A 593 29.24 -23.58 -13.85
CA VAL A 593 30.21 -24.14 -12.90
C VAL A 593 29.60 -24.62 -11.58
N ALA A 594 28.44 -24.08 -11.25
CA ALA A 594 27.70 -24.49 -10.06
C ALA A 594 26.20 -24.27 -10.21
N VAL A 595 25.42 -25.02 -9.46
CA VAL A 595 23.97 -24.87 -9.32
C VAL A 595 23.66 -24.59 -7.86
N ILE A 596 22.94 -23.52 -7.59
CA ILE A 596 22.43 -23.18 -6.24
C ILE A 596 20.96 -23.53 -6.09
N ASP A 597 20.53 -23.71 -4.84
CA ASP A 597 19.11 -23.88 -4.54
C ASP A 597 18.30 -22.61 -4.85
N ASP A 598 17.00 -22.77 -5.02
CA ASP A 598 16.11 -21.68 -5.33
C ASP A 598 15.89 -20.79 -4.11
N TYR A 599 15.84 -19.48 -4.31
CA TYR A 599 15.45 -18.51 -3.31
C TYR A 599 14.50 -17.45 -3.90
N TYR A 600 13.87 -16.66 -3.03
CA TYR A 600 12.92 -15.61 -3.42
C TYR A 600 13.58 -14.21 -3.34
N PRO A 601 14.00 -13.63 -4.46
CA PRO A 601 14.62 -12.29 -4.47
C PRO A 601 13.62 -11.16 -4.27
N SER A 602 12.32 -11.45 -4.43
CA SER A 602 11.22 -10.50 -4.32
C SER A 602 10.13 -11.06 -3.42
N HIS A 603 8.94 -10.49 -3.49
CA HIS A 603 7.80 -10.94 -2.68
C HIS A 603 7.48 -12.42 -2.93
N LEU A 604 7.28 -13.21 -1.85
CA LEU A 604 7.03 -14.66 -1.92
C LEU A 604 5.83 -15.04 -2.81
N THR A 605 4.88 -14.14 -3.01
CA THR A 605 3.72 -14.39 -3.89
C THR A 605 4.05 -14.36 -5.38
N GLU A 606 5.21 -13.79 -5.78
CA GLU A 606 5.63 -13.74 -7.19
C GLU A 606 6.22 -15.06 -7.67
N GLY A 607 6.63 -15.93 -6.75
CA GLY A 607 7.24 -17.21 -7.06
C GLY A 607 8.74 -17.13 -7.31
N ILE A 608 9.31 -18.28 -7.59
CA ILE A 608 10.74 -18.45 -7.86
C ILE A 608 10.99 -18.09 -9.33
N LYS A 609 11.95 -17.21 -9.56
CA LYS A 609 12.37 -16.80 -10.90
C LYS A 609 13.60 -17.60 -11.34
N PRO A 610 13.76 -17.95 -12.64
CA PRO A 610 15.01 -18.42 -13.17
C PRO A 610 16.09 -17.35 -13.01
N MET A 611 17.22 -17.69 -12.39
CA MET A 611 18.28 -16.74 -12.05
C MET A 611 19.63 -17.25 -12.55
N ALA A 612 20.42 -16.31 -13.07
CA ALA A 612 21.80 -16.52 -13.48
C ALA A 612 22.72 -15.59 -12.69
N PHE A 613 23.90 -16.10 -12.34
CA PHE A 613 24.90 -15.35 -11.59
C PHE A 613 26.19 -15.37 -12.39
N VAL A 614 26.62 -14.21 -12.82
CA VAL A 614 27.93 -14.02 -13.47
C VAL A 614 28.91 -13.67 -12.38
N VAL A 615 29.54 -14.70 -11.82
CA VAL A 615 30.44 -14.55 -10.67
C VAL A 615 31.80 -14.06 -11.12
N GLY A 616 32.25 -12.97 -10.52
CA GLY A 616 33.50 -12.31 -10.86
C GLY A 616 34.16 -11.63 -9.66
N PRO A 617 35.25 -10.89 -9.87
CA PRO A 617 35.89 -10.14 -8.80
C PRO A 617 34.96 -9.06 -8.24
N SER A 618 35.13 -8.71 -6.95
CA SER A 618 34.32 -7.68 -6.32
C SER A 618 34.50 -6.33 -7.01
N SER A 619 33.40 -5.74 -7.48
CA SER A 619 33.38 -4.35 -7.95
C SER A 619 33.12 -3.43 -6.77
N GLY A 620 34.05 -2.54 -6.45
CA GLY A 620 33.91 -1.59 -5.36
C GLY A 620 32.65 -0.70 -5.53
N ASN A 621 31.84 -0.60 -4.48
CA ASN A 621 30.65 0.26 -4.40
C ASN A 621 30.63 1.01 -3.06
N SER A 622 29.70 1.96 -2.89
CA SER A 622 29.48 2.68 -1.65
C SER A 622 28.87 1.81 -0.54
N ASP A 623 28.12 0.78 -0.91
CA ASP A 623 27.39 -0.07 0.02
C ASP A 623 28.24 -1.24 0.51
N PHE A 624 28.31 -1.38 1.83
CA PHE A 624 28.92 -2.52 2.50
C PHE A 624 27.82 -3.35 3.17
N LEU A 625 27.84 -4.65 2.86
CA LEU A 625 26.99 -5.64 3.50
C LEU A 625 27.83 -6.35 4.56
N ILE A 626 27.40 -6.29 5.80
CA ILE A 626 28.19 -6.70 6.96
C ILE A 626 27.37 -7.72 7.78
N ALA A 627 27.88 -8.93 7.89
CA ALA A 627 27.32 -9.94 8.80
C ALA A 627 27.91 -9.75 10.19
N VAL A 628 27.06 -9.68 11.20
CA VAL A 628 27.40 -9.36 12.57
C VAL A 628 27.29 -10.61 13.44
N ASN A 629 28.26 -10.81 14.35
CA ASN A 629 28.24 -11.89 15.33
C ASN A 629 27.00 -11.78 16.25
N PRO A 630 26.44 -12.91 16.74
CA PRO A 630 25.31 -12.89 17.66
C PRO A 630 25.54 -11.98 18.87
N ASP A 631 24.50 -11.24 19.25
CA ASP A 631 24.46 -10.34 20.42
C ASP A 631 25.51 -9.18 20.40
N LYS A 632 26.06 -8.86 19.20
CA LYS A 632 27.08 -7.81 19.00
C LYS A 632 26.61 -6.66 18.10
N GLU A 633 25.34 -6.62 17.78
CA GLU A 633 24.76 -5.63 16.85
C GLU A 633 25.03 -4.18 17.28
N LYS A 634 24.87 -3.87 18.57
CA LYS A 634 25.07 -2.53 19.10
C LYS A 634 26.54 -2.11 19.05
N GLU A 635 27.45 -3.03 19.39
CA GLU A 635 28.88 -2.78 19.41
C GLU A 635 29.41 -2.52 17.99
N VAL A 636 28.91 -3.27 17.00
CA VAL A 636 29.28 -3.05 15.60
C VAL A 636 28.75 -1.71 15.10
N ILE A 637 27.50 -1.34 15.42
CA ILE A 637 26.94 -0.04 15.01
C ILE A 637 27.75 1.12 15.61
N GLU A 638 28.14 1.04 16.89
CA GLU A 638 28.97 2.07 17.52
C GLU A 638 30.36 2.12 16.89
N TYR A 639 30.94 0.96 16.58
CA TYR A 639 32.21 0.87 15.90
C TYR A 639 32.16 1.53 14.51
N LEU A 640 31.13 1.22 13.70
CA LEU A 640 30.95 1.79 12.37
C LEU A 640 30.72 3.30 12.41
N LYS A 641 29.96 3.80 13.38
CA LYS A 641 29.79 5.24 13.60
C LYS A 641 31.13 5.93 13.91
N LYS A 642 31.97 5.28 14.75
CA LYS A 642 33.30 5.81 15.05
C LYS A 642 34.19 5.79 13.82
N THR A 643 34.14 4.72 13.02
CA THR A 643 34.87 4.60 11.75
C THR A 643 34.50 5.71 10.78
N GLU A 644 33.22 5.99 10.65
CA GLU A 644 32.72 7.06 9.78
C GLU A 644 33.15 8.44 10.23
N LYS A 645 33.08 8.69 11.54
CA LYS A 645 33.59 9.93 12.14
C LYS A 645 35.11 10.09 11.94
N GLU A 646 35.87 9.01 11.99
CA GLU A 646 37.33 9.03 11.73
C GLU A 646 37.66 9.40 10.28
N ILE A 647 36.86 8.88 9.30
CA ILE A 647 37.17 9.04 7.87
C ILE A 647 36.60 10.32 7.28
N TYR A 648 35.38 10.71 7.66
CA TYR A 648 34.65 11.83 7.05
C TYR A 648 34.38 13.00 8.00
N ASN A 649 34.73 12.86 9.27
CA ASN A 649 34.41 13.85 10.33
C ASN A 649 32.91 14.20 10.39
N THR A 650 32.03 13.25 10.08
CA THR A 650 30.56 13.37 10.11
C THR A 650 29.97 12.47 11.18
N GLU A 651 28.76 12.81 11.67
CA GLU A 651 27.97 11.96 12.58
C GLU A 651 26.80 11.25 11.85
N ASP A 652 26.65 11.47 10.56
CA ASP A 652 25.51 11.00 9.74
C ASP A 652 25.68 9.55 9.23
N PHE A 653 25.87 8.62 10.16
CA PHE A 653 25.94 7.19 9.81
C PHE A 653 24.57 6.63 9.48
N THR A 654 24.40 6.15 8.26
CA THR A 654 23.17 5.52 7.80
C THR A 654 23.35 4.02 7.58
N TYR A 655 22.45 3.25 8.14
CA TYR A 655 22.44 1.80 7.98
C TYR A 655 21.01 1.25 7.93
N THR A 656 20.87 0.05 7.39
CA THR A 656 19.59 -0.66 7.32
C THR A 656 19.84 -2.15 7.57
N TRP A 657 19.03 -2.78 8.42
CA TRP A 657 19.07 -4.23 8.56
C TRP A 657 18.36 -4.90 7.39
N LEU A 658 18.92 -6.00 6.88
CA LEU A 658 18.30 -6.78 5.82
C LEU A 658 16.91 -7.30 6.22
N THR A 659 16.72 -7.68 7.49
CA THR A 659 15.43 -8.04 8.05
C THR A 659 14.39 -6.94 7.89
N ASP A 660 14.78 -5.67 8.07
CA ASP A 660 13.88 -4.53 7.90
C ASP A 660 13.56 -4.29 6.42
N GLU A 661 14.54 -4.53 5.53
CA GLU A 661 14.31 -4.45 4.08
C GLU A 661 13.33 -5.55 3.62
N VAL A 662 13.51 -6.77 4.08
CA VAL A 662 12.57 -7.88 3.83
C VAL A 662 11.19 -7.55 4.38
N HIS A 663 11.09 -7.00 5.59
CA HIS A 663 9.81 -6.60 6.16
C HIS A 663 9.12 -5.48 5.39
N LYS A 664 9.85 -4.61 4.71
CA LYS A 664 9.28 -3.57 3.84
C LYS A 664 8.58 -4.16 2.62
N LEU A 665 9.04 -5.30 2.09
CA LEU A 665 8.36 -5.99 0.99
C LEU A 665 6.92 -6.38 1.37
N TYR A 666 6.68 -6.71 2.65
CA TYR A 666 5.38 -7.12 3.17
C TYR A 666 4.60 -5.98 3.85
N ALA A 667 5.05 -4.73 3.70
CA ALA A 667 4.39 -3.59 4.35
C ALA A 667 2.94 -3.42 3.90
N GLN A 668 2.66 -3.66 2.61
CA GLN A 668 1.32 -3.57 2.04
C GLN A 668 0.40 -4.69 2.53
N ASP A 669 0.92 -5.93 2.64
CA ASP A 669 0.15 -7.05 3.20
C ASP A 669 -0.16 -6.84 4.67
N ARG A 670 0.81 -6.33 5.44
CA ARG A 670 0.62 -5.95 6.84
C ARG A 670 -0.45 -4.87 6.99
N GLN A 671 -0.40 -3.85 6.14
CA GLN A 671 -1.40 -2.79 6.13
C GLN A 671 -2.79 -3.36 5.82
N THR A 672 -2.91 -4.22 4.80
CA THR A 672 -4.15 -4.88 4.41
C THR A 672 -4.71 -5.73 5.55
N ALA A 673 -3.89 -6.59 6.16
CA ALA A 673 -4.30 -7.44 7.29
C ALA A 673 -4.78 -6.61 8.49
N ASN A 674 -4.05 -5.55 8.83
CA ASN A 674 -4.41 -4.65 9.93
C ASN A 674 -5.73 -3.91 9.66
N ILE A 675 -5.95 -3.46 8.43
CA ILE A 675 -7.19 -2.82 8.01
C ILE A 675 -8.37 -3.77 8.18
N TYR A 676 -8.27 -5.00 7.69
CA TYR A 676 -9.32 -6.00 7.88
C TYR A 676 -9.58 -6.30 9.35
N PHE A 677 -8.53 -6.42 10.15
CA PHE A 677 -8.67 -6.68 11.59
C PHE A 677 -9.43 -5.56 12.32
N VAL A 678 -9.02 -4.31 12.10
CA VAL A 678 -9.69 -3.15 12.73
C VAL A 678 -11.15 -3.06 12.31
N PHE A 679 -11.42 -3.23 11.02
CA PHE A 679 -12.79 -3.11 10.51
C PHE A 679 -13.67 -4.31 10.87
N ALA A 680 -13.11 -5.51 10.98
CA ALA A 680 -13.82 -6.65 11.54
C ALA A 680 -14.21 -6.41 13.01
N LEU A 681 -13.31 -5.85 13.81
CA LEU A 681 -13.59 -5.48 15.19
C LEU A 681 -14.72 -4.45 15.27
N ILE A 682 -14.68 -3.42 14.43
CA ILE A 682 -15.73 -2.39 14.39
C ILE A 682 -17.07 -2.97 13.93
N ALA A 683 -17.06 -3.83 12.91
CA ALA A 683 -18.26 -4.53 12.46
C ALA A 683 -18.88 -5.40 13.56
N ILE A 684 -18.06 -6.06 14.39
CA ILE A 684 -18.50 -6.79 15.58
C ILE A 684 -19.19 -5.82 16.57
N ILE A 685 -18.55 -4.71 16.89
CA ILE A 685 -19.11 -3.72 17.83
C ILE A 685 -20.47 -3.22 17.33
N ILE A 686 -20.57 -2.85 16.06
CA ILE A 686 -21.82 -2.39 15.47
C ILE A 686 -22.89 -3.49 15.49
N SER A 687 -22.49 -4.74 15.19
CA SER A 687 -23.42 -5.89 15.23
C SER A 687 -23.91 -6.21 16.65
N CYS A 688 -23.03 -6.08 17.64
CA CYS A 688 -23.41 -6.19 19.06
C CYS A 688 -24.41 -5.11 19.46
N LEU A 689 -24.18 -3.85 19.06
CA LEU A 689 -25.12 -2.75 19.32
C LEU A 689 -26.48 -3.00 18.66
N GLY A 690 -26.50 -3.54 17.44
CA GLY A 690 -27.71 -3.92 16.72
C GLY A 690 -28.48 -5.04 17.43
N LEU A 691 -27.79 -6.14 17.76
CA LEU A 691 -28.37 -7.25 18.50
C LEU A 691 -28.88 -6.79 19.87
N PHE A 692 -28.09 -5.96 20.56
CA PHE A 692 -28.47 -5.40 21.86
C PHE A 692 -29.78 -4.58 21.79
N GLY A 693 -29.86 -3.68 20.79
CA GLY A 693 -31.05 -2.85 20.60
C GLY A 693 -32.32 -3.69 20.31
N LEU A 694 -32.17 -4.69 19.43
CA LEU A 694 -33.27 -5.58 19.06
C LEU A 694 -33.71 -6.50 20.18
N SER A 695 -32.77 -7.17 20.84
CA SER A 695 -33.09 -8.10 21.94
C SER A 695 -33.72 -7.40 23.13
N LEU A 696 -33.23 -6.19 23.46
CA LEU A 696 -33.85 -5.37 24.49
C LEU A 696 -35.32 -5.07 24.18
N PHE A 697 -35.66 -4.82 22.92
CA PHE A 697 -37.03 -4.59 22.51
C PHE A 697 -37.87 -5.88 22.54
N ASP A 698 -37.36 -6.97 21.96
CA ASP A 698 -38.03 -8.26 21.91
C ASP A 698 -38.36 -8.79 23.34
N ILE A 699 -37.41 -8.61 24.25
CA ILE A 699 -37.58 -8.98 25.66
C ILE A 699 -38.67 -8.13 26.34
N ARG A 700 -38.61 -6.78 26.12
CA ARG A 700 -39.66 -5.89 26.72
C ARG A 700 -41.04 -6.19 26.18
N GLN A 701 -41.17 -6.54 24.92
CA GLN A 701 -42.44 -6.91 24.31
C GLN A 701 -43.02 -8.21 24.91
N ARG A 702 -42.15 -9.11 25.35
CA ARG A 702 -42.52 -10.42 25.93
C ARG A 702 -42.49 -10.45 27.46
N TYR A 703 -42.34 -9.29 28.13
CA TYR A 703 -42.30 -9.27 29.60
C TYR A 703 -43.48 -9.97 30.23
N ARG A 704 -44.72 -9.78 29.72
CA ARG A 704 -45.91 -10.44 30.22
C ARG A 704 -45.87 -11.96 29.99
N GLU A 705 -45.43 -12.44 28.85
CA GLU A 705 -45.24 -13.87 28.55
C GLU A 705 -44.19 -14.48 29.49
N ILE A 706 -43.05 -13.78 29.64
CA ILE A 706 -41.95 -14.21 30.54
C ILE A 706 -42.44 -14.27 31.99
N ALA A 707 -43.19 -13.27 32.44
CA ALA A 707 -43.73 -13.23 33.78
C ALA A 707 -44.72 -14.38 34.03
N ILE A 708 -45.66 -14.62 33.10
CA ILE A 708 -46.62 -15.74 33.20
C ILE A 708 -45.91 -17.09 33.24
N ARG A 709 -44.93 -17.33 32.40
CA ARG A 709 -44.12 -18.56 32.37
C ARG A 709 -43.35 -18.75 33.67
N LYS A 710 -42.76 -17.67 34.20
CA LYS A 710 -42.04 -17.71 35.47
C LYS A 710 -42.94 -18.05 36.65
N VAL A 711 -44.16 -17.50 36.69
CA VAL A 711 -45.15 -17.85 37.68
C VAL A 711 -45.57 -19.32 37.57
N ASN A 712 -45.60 -19.86 36.33
CA ASN A 712 -45.92 -21.27 36.05
C ASN A 712 -44.71 -22.20 36.21
N GLY A 713 -43.60 -21.76 36.84
CA GLY A 713 -42.44 -22.58 37.17
C GLY A 713 -41.39 -22.74 36.10
N ALA A 714 -41.42 -21.98 35.00
CA ALA A 714 -40.38 -22.03 33.98
C ALA A 714 -39.02 -21.58 34.53
N GLY A 715 -38.01 -22.41 34.37
CA GLY A 715 -36.64 -22.12 34.75
C GLY A 715 -35.94 -21.12 33.84
N MET A 716 -34.78 -20.59 34.27
CA MET A 716 -33.96 -19.71 33.48
C MET A 716 -33.55 -20.34 32.14
N LYS A 717 -33.26 -21.64 32.10
CA LYS A 717 -32.88 -22.37 30.88
C LYS A 717 -33.97 -22.32 29.80
N ASP A 718 -35.22 -22.42 30.18
CA ASP A 718 -36.37 -22.40 29.26
C ASP A 718 -36.55 -21.02 28.63
N LEU A 719 -36.31 -19.96 29.40
CA LEU A 719 -36.34 -18.59 28.93
C LEU A 719 -35.18 -18.28 27.98
N TYR A 720 -33.99 -18.79 28.31
CA TYR A 720 -32.82 -18.69 27.39
C TYR A 720 -33.13 -19.40 26.09
N LEU A 721 -33.54 -20.67 26.11
CA LEU A 721 -33.78 -21.46 24.91
C LEU A 721 -34.83 -20.81 23.98
N LEU A 722 -35.91 -20.27 24.55
CA LEU A 722 -36.99 -19.58 23.83
C LEU A 722 -36.46 -18.38 23.00
N LEU A 723 -35.60 -17.56 23.61
CA LEU A 723 -35.09 -16.36 23.00
C LEU A 723 -33.89 -16.65 22.08
N PHE A 724 -32.98 -17.53 22.48
CA PHE A 724 -31.82 -17.93 21.71
C PHE A 724 -32.12 -18.59 20.37
N ARG A 725 -33.11 -19.52 20.35
CA ARG A 725 -33.43 -20.31 19.16
C ARG A 725 -33.63 -19.47 17.90
N LYS A 726 -34.20 -18.28 18.05
CA LYS A 726 -34.46 -17.36 16.94
C LYS A 726 -33.17 -16.73 16.39
N TYR A 727 -32.30 -16.27 17.28
CA TYR A 727 -31.05 -15.59 16.89
C TYR A 727 -30.00 -16.57 16.37
N ILE A 728 -29.88 -17.75 16.99
CA ILE A 728 -28.98 -18.80 16.52
C ILE A 728 -29.32 -19.23 15.07
N LYS A 729 -30.60 -19.35 14.74
CA LYS A 729 -31.02 -19.66 13.36
C LYS A 729 -30.56 -18.59 12.37
N VAL A 730 -30.72 -17.31 12.72
CA VAL A 730 -30.29 -16.20 11.87
C VAL A 730 -28.76 -16.20 11.68
N ILE A 731 -28.02 -16.39 12.76
CA ILE A 731 -26.53 -16.47 12.73
C ILE A 731 -26.09 -17.69 11.90
N GLY A 732 -26.71 -18.86 12.12
CA GLY A 732 -26.36 -20.07 11.36
C GLY A 732 -26.64 -19.94 9.88
N CYS A 733 -27.79 -19.39 9.48
CA CYS A 733 -28.09 -19.13 8.08
C CYS A 733 -27.15 -18.08 7.47
N ALA A 734 -26.83 -17.02 8.22
CA ALA A 734 -25.88 -15.99 7.78
C ALA A 734 -24.47 -16.58 7.57
N PHE A 735 -24.03 -17.46 8.49
CA PHE A 735 -22.76 -18.14 8.43
C PHE A 735 -22.64 -19.02 7.17
N VAL A 736 -23.68 -19.83 6.88
CA VAL A 736 -23.70 -20.71 5.70
C VAL A 736 -23.58 -19.90 4.40
N LEU A 737 -24.19 -18.72 4.30
CA LEU A 737 -24.09 -17.88 3.10
C LEU A 737 -22.81 -17.06 3.05
N ALA A 738 -22.24 -16.69 4.19
CA ALA A 738 -20.99 -15.92 4.24
C ALA A 738 -19.78 -16.76 3.78
N ILE A 739 -19.78 -18.07 4.01
CA ILE A 739 -18.67 -18.98 3.62
C ILE A 739 -18.36 -18.92 2.12
N PRO A 740 -19.31 -19.23 1.22
CA PRO A 740 -19.01 -19.23 -0.22
C PRO A 740 -18.62 -17.84 -0.73
N LEU A 741 -19.21 -16.78 -0.17
CA LEU A 741 -18.86 -15.40 -0.53
C LEU A 741 -17.44 -15.06 -0.10
N ALA A 742 -17.05 -15.42 1.13
CA ALA A 742 -15.69 -15.23 1.63
C ALA A 742 -14.67 -16.03 0.82
N TYR A 743 -14.97 -17.29 0.54
CA TYR A 743 -14.13 -18.15 -0.30
C TYR A 743 -13.89 -17.52 -1.69
N TYR A 744 -14.96 -17.03 -2.33
CA TYR A 744 -14.88 -16.38 -3.64
C TYR A 744 -13.98 -15.11 -3.59
N LEU A 745 -14.14 -14.25 -2.59
CA LEU A 745 -13.33 -13.04 -2.45
C LEU A 745 -11.85 -13.37 -2.16
N ILE A 746 -11.59 -14.36 -1.31
CA ILE A 746 -10.23 -14.83 -1.05
C ILE A 746 -9.62 -15.39 -2.34
N TYR A 747 -10.34 -16.25 -3.06
CA TYR A 747 -9.87 -16.80 -4.32
C TYR A 747 -9.56 -15.70 -5.34
N MET A 748 -10.46 -14.73 -5.51
CA MET A 748 -10.27 -13.62 -6.44
C MET A 748 -9.03 -12.78 -6.13
N TYR A 749 -8.75 -12.57 -4.84
CA TYR A 749 -7.57 -11.83 -4.40
C TYR A 749 -6.27 -12.62 -4.55
N THR A 750 -6.30 -13.91 -4.23
CA THR A 750 -5.10 -14.75 -4.17
C THR A 750 -4.86 -15.59 -5.43
N ARG A 751 -5.65 -15.40 -6.50
CA ARG A 751 -5.53 -16.20 -7.71
C ARG A 751 -4.14 -16.15 -8.35
N ASP A 752 -3.52 -14.96 -8.30
CA ASP A 752 -2.23 -14.68 -8.91
C ASP A 752 -1.05 -14.96 -7.93
N PHE A 753 -1.34 -15.38 -6.69
CA PHE A 753 -0.32 -15.70 -5.70
C PHE A 753 0.21 -17.13 -5.92
N VAL A 754 1.53 -17.25 -6.06
CA VAL A 754 2.19 -18.57 -6.13
C VAL A 754 2.17 -19.23 -4.76
N LEU A 755 2.58 -18.52 -3.71
CA LEU A 755 2.52 -18.99 -2.33
C LEU A 755 1.32 -18.40 -1.61
N LYS A 756 0.38 -19.27 -1.27
CA LYS A 756 -0.81 -18.93 -0.50
C LYS A 756 -1.19 -20.07 0.44
N ILE A 757 -1.76 -19.71 1.59
CA ILE A 757 -2.34 -20.70 2.49
C ILE A 757 -3.67 -21.22 1.95
N PRO A 758 -3.99 -22.51 2.13
CA PRO A 758 -5.34 -23.01 1.88
C PRO A 758 -6.32 -22.39 2.89
N VAL A 759 -7.54 -22.18 2.43
CA VAL A 759 -8.64 -21.78 3.33
C VAL A 759 -9.06 -23.00 4.13
N ASP A 760 -8.61 -23.11 5.37
CA ASP A 760 -8.89 -24.26 6.22
C ASP A 760 -10.19 -24.11 7.04
N ILE A 761 -10.74 -25.23 7.46
CA ILE A 761 -11.96 -25.30 8.28
C ILE A 761 -11.75 -24.58 9.64
N GLY A 762 -10.52 -24.53 10.15
CA GLY A 762 -10.20 -23.87 11.42
C GLY A 762 -10.57 -22.38 11.44
N ILE A 763 -10.40 -21.67 10.32
CA ILE A 763 -10.81 -20.27 10.20
C ILE A 763 -12.32 -20.13 10.38
N TYR A 764 -13.11 -20.97 9.70
CA TYR A 764 -14.55 -20.92 9.79
C TYR A 764 -15.06 -21.26 11.20
N LEU A 765 -14.46 -22.28 11.84
CA LEU A 765 -14.81 -22.67 13.21
C LEU A 765 -14.45 -21.57 14.22
N ALA A 766 -13.28 -20.94 14.07
CA ALA A 766 -12.87 -19.82 14.92
C ALA A 766 -13.86 -18.64 14.80
N VAL A 767 -14.25 -18.27 13.60
CA VAL A 767 -15.21 -17.19 13.36
C VAL A 767 -16.58 -17.54 13.91
N LEU A 768 -17.05 -18.77 13.72
CA LEU A 768 -18.31 -19.24 14.30
C LEU A 768 -18.28 -19.19 15.82
N ALA A 769 -17.21 -19.64 16.45
CA ALA A 769 -17.02 -19.59 17.89
C ALA A 769 -17.05 -18.15 18.42
N ILE A 770 -16.33 -17.23 17.79
CA ILE A 770 -16.27 -15.82 18.19
C ILE A 770 -17.64 -15.16 18.08
N ILE A 771 -18.31 -15.28 16.94
CA ILE A 771 -19.64 -14.69 16.72
C ILE A 771 -20.67 -15.29 17.69
N SER A 772 -20.66 -16.62 17.88
CA SER A 772 -21.54 -17.30 18.79
C SER A 772 -21.29 -16.87 20.25
N PHE A 773 -20.03 -16.77 20.65
CA PHE A 773 -19.65 -16.32 22.01
C PHE A 773 -20.12 -14.90 22.28
N ILE A 774 -19.81 -13.96 21.38
CA ILE A 774 -20.14 -12.54 21.55
C ILE A 774 -21.67 -12.33 21.53
N SER A 775 -22.36 -12.96 20.56
CA SER A 775 -23.82 -12.86 20.47
C SER A 775 -24.50 -13.48 21.68
N SER A 776 -24.00 -14.63 22.14
CA SER A 776 -24.53 -15.30 23.33
C SER A 776 -24.31 -14.46 24.59
N SER A 777 -23.13 -13.92 24.79
CA SER A 777 -22.80 -13.05 25.92
C SER A 777 -23.73 -11.84 25.98
N THR A 778 -23.96 -11.19 24.83
CA THR A 778 -24.87 -10.03 24.70
C THR A 778 -26.32 -10.40 25.10
N LEU A 779 -26.80 -11.56 24.63
CA LEU A 779 -28.16 -12.02 24.90
C LEU A 779 -28.33 -12.50 26.36
N ILE A 780 -27.36 -13.26 26.90
CA ILE A 780 -27.37 -13.76 28.25
C ILE A 780 -27.49 -12.61 29.25
N TRP A 781 -26.64 -11.60 29.08
CA TRP A 781 -26.64 -10.41 29.93
C TRP A 781 -28.03 -9.73 29.99
N GLN A 782 -28.65 -9.57 28.80
CA GLN A 782 -29.98 -8.93 28.73
C GLN A 782 -31.10 -9.80 29.28
N ILE A 783 -31.08 -11.11 28.99
CA ILE A 783 -32.09 -12.03 29.50
C ILE A 783 -31.98 -12.16 31.03
N HIS A 784 -30.75 -12.20 31.55
CA HIS A 784 -30.50 -12.22 32.99
C HIS A 784 -31.13 -10.98 33.69
N LYS A 785 -30.88 -9.79 33.14
CA LYS A 785 -31.46 -8.53 33.63
C LYS A 785 -32.99 -8.52 33.56
N ALA A 786 -33.57 -9.09 32.50
CA ALA A 786 -35.02 -9.19 32.32
C ALA A 786 -35.65 -10.20 33.31
N ALA A 787 -34.97 -11.29 33.57
CA ALA A 787 -35.44 -12.32 34.49
C ALA A 787 -35.37 -11.91 35.96
N GLN A 788 -34.60 -10.92 36.32
CA GLN A 788 -34.56 -10.35 37.67
C GLN A 788 -35.77 -9.43 38.00
N ILE A 789 -36.56 -9.05 36.98
CA ILE A 789 -37.72 -8.19 37.18
C ILE A 789 -38.82 -8.97 37.88
N ASP A 790 -39.42 -8.38 38.92
CA ASP A 790 -40.49 -8.95 39.70
C ASP A 790 -41.74 -9.16 38.85
N PRO A 791 -42.25 -10.44 38.71
CA PRO A 791 -43.46 -10.75 37.95
C PRO A 791 -44.69 -9.98 38.42
N ALA A 792 -44.82 -9.72 39.74
CA ALA A 792 -45.94 -9.02 40.30
C ALA A 792 -46.09 -7.57 39.81
N LYS A 793 -44.96 -6.90 39.49
CA LYS A 793 -44.96 -5.54 38.96
C LYS A 793 -45.33 -5.43 37.46
N ILE A 794 -45.35 -6.57 36.74
CA ILE A 794 -45.60 -6.63 35.28
C ILE A 794 -47.05 -7.07 35.02
N ILE A 795 -47.63 -7.92 35.87
CA ILE A 795 -48.96 -8.50 35.68
C ILE A 795 -50.05 -7.54 36.15
N ARG A 796 -49.67 -6.65 37.10
CA ARG A 796 -50.51 -5.53 37.50
C ARG A 796 -50.57 -4.49 36.38
#